data_de5112d2ce2c87d4e026f27f2f0f7ea0
#
_entry.id   de5112d2ce2c87d4e026f27f2f0f7ea0
#
_cell.length_a   1.000
_cell.length_b   1.000
_cell.length_c   1.000
_cell.angle_alpha   90.00
_cell.angle_beta   90.00
_cell.angle_gamma   90.00
#
_symmetry.space_group_name_H-M   'P 1'
#
loop_
_entity.id
_entity.type
_entity.pdbx_description
1 polymer ?
#
loop_
_entity_poly.entity_id
_entity_poly.type
_entity_poly.pdbx_seq_one_letter_code
_entity_poly.pdbx_strand_id
1 'polypeptide(L)'
;QTGRTPISAPPTGGESARTRPNYVPNTQQQASLERLASFYQPNDQQLPTTEVTRPSDSADASSTVTNTTSDSADGVTQNLTPTVINTTTPAITNAPMCRGTWVYPSSSFHAADAQAAAKTDRPNSSFPLYAEADYGYYDNDTYAELSGNVQVNQGRQQIAADKVVVNLQDGVAAAQGNVLLVDTGQSGATPVTSRSDIRNVEGGIITVADEVAYQTDSSKATARDVAFASVPLQAHGYAKQLNKISESQYQIDEVMFTTCDPVNPTWKINAKNIDIDTDTGRGEARGATLKVKNTPILYLPYFNFPIDDRRTSGFLIPRFGFSTDGGVNLQTPYYFNLAPNYDATLTPSVFSNRNPMLTGEFRYLTRDYGAGNITGSYLPSDRQYNDEDRSSLFYQHRWQSKDIPTLSAEAVYQYVSDSAYFNDFDTMDSLNTLGNQLNLPRRIQANYYNDYLTALAKFETFQTLSSDLTGNQEVLDKDKPYYRLPQLSLHYKLPWIEKFDITGVSDFAYFKRPIDDGSALEQSAGRMFNKITAAYPINRAWGYVTPAVSLQHLYTQYDQETVLDNNYSKDNKSKSIFVPEYSLDMGLNFFKAGSPSDKHFTGGYQLISPRLKYVYAPYEDQTDVPNFNTRLASLNFPQLYENSWFLGYDRIPDNNHLTPSVNYRYIDGVGLTRLDASIGQRIYLEDSRVVLDANQQPINSGRSATVMQLSSQPRQDFWVDLDGAVNSDGSLNYYNGQFRYQPTNTSLYNLGFVKRRANEFGQKDLSAITASAIFPIRNGWSFLGTVQYDNDRSRFSDALAGVTYESCCYGLSIYGRSYYNELDSTDKPTRAIMAEISLNGISNRRSGRLSGLMSDRVLGYNQLQSF
;
A
#
# COMPACT_ATOMS: atom_id res chain seq x y z
N GLN A 1 -33.21 18.00 -64.45
CA GLN A 1 -34.30 17.30 -63.77
C GLN A 1 -33.72 16.17 -63.01
N THR A 2 -33.36 16.27 -61.77
CA THR A 2 -34.15 16.28 -60.57
C THR A 2 -34.56 14.90 -60.11
N GLY A 3 -34.02 14.46 -59.08
CA GLY A 3 -34.46 13.36 -58.26
C GLY A 3 -33.99 13.55 -56.79
N ARG A 4 -34.72 14.40 -56.08
CA ARG A 4 -34.64 14.40 -54.60
C ARG A 4 -35.34 13.18 -54.07
N THR A 5 -34.64 12.32 -53.33
CA THR A 5 -35.25 11.34 -52.43
C THR A 5 -35.38 11.95 -51.04
N PRO A 6 -36.58 11.97 -50.44
CA PRO A 6 -36.77 12.51 -49.10
C PRO A 6 -36.30 11.49 -48.04
N ILE A 7 -35.67 12.01 -47.01
CA ILE A 7 -35.36 11.29 -45.79
C ILE A 7 -36.67 10.91 -45.08
N SER A 8 -36.99 9.64 -45.02
CA SER A 8 -38.16 9.14 -44.32
C SER A 8 -37.93 9.07 -42.82
N ALA A 9 -38.94 9.60 -42.09
CA ALA A 9 -39.02 9.48 -40.63
C ALA A 9 -39.11 8.00 -40.18
N PRO A 10 -38.67 7.71 -38.94
CA PRO A 10 -38.69 6.33 -38.42
C PRO A 10 -40.12 5.84 -38.14
N PRO A 11 -40.42 4.58 -38.34
CA PRO A 11 -41.71 3.98 -38.00
C PRO A 11 -41.84 3.75 -36.48
N THR A 12 -43.00 4.12 -35.98
CA THR A 12 -43.45 3.85 -34.61
C THR A 12 -43.98 2.42 -34.51
N GLY A 13 -43.50 1.72 -33.44
CA GLY A 13 -44.34 0.71 -32.80
C GLY A 13 -44.27 -0.72 -33.27
N GLY A 14 -43.77 -1.60 -32.38
CA GLY A 14 -43.93 -3.03 -32.47
C GLY A 14 -43.20 -3.71 -31.32
N GLU A 15 -43.89 -3.96 -30.21
CA GLU A 15 -43.42 -4.86 -29.17
C GLU A 15 -43.20 -6.27 -29.72
N SER A 16 -41.97 -6.80 -29.59
CA SER A 16 -41.79 -8.25 -29.52
C SER A 16 -40.49 -8.64 -28.87
N ALA A 17 -40.61 -9.50 -27.87
CA ALA A 17 -39.68 -10.49 -27.36
C ALA A 17 -38.27 -9.99 -26.97
N ARG A 18 -38.01 -10.02 -25.68
CA ARG A 18 -36.71 -9.94 -25.04
C ARG A 18 -35.68 -10.94 -25.57
N THR A 19 -35.07 -10.68 -26.68
CA THR A 19 -33.83 -11.32 -27.10
C THR A 19 -32.68 -10.42 -26.69
N ARG A 20 -31.78 -10.94 -25.87
CA ARG A 20 -30.54 -10.30 -25.50
C ARG A 20 -29.77 -9.93 -26.77
N PRO A 21 -29.38 -8.68 -26.98
CA PRO A 21 -28.74 -8.30 -28.22
C PRO A 21 -27.36 -8.98 -28.33
N ASN A 22 -27.19 -9.88 -29.25
CA ASN A 22 -25.91 -10.37 -29.71
C ASN A 22 -25.40 -9.39 -30.73
N TYR A 23 -24.61 -8.37 -30.31
CA TYR A 23 -23.93 -7.48 -31.23
C TYR A 23 -22.81 -8.25 -31.94
N VAL A 24 -23.07 -8.63 -33.18
CA VAL A 24 -22.07 -9.13 -34.12
C VAL A 24 -21.82 -7.97 -35.09
N PRO A 25 -20.56 -7.56 -35.39
CA PRO A 25 -20.29 -6.51 -36.34
C PRO A 25 -20.89 -6.87 -37.69
N ASN A 26 -21.50 -5.88 -38.33
CA ASN A 26 -21.96 -6.04 -39.74
C ASN A 26 -20.74 -6.08 -40.69
N THR A 27 -20.97 -6.31 -41.97
CA THR A 27 -19.88 -6.45 -42.95
C THR A 27 -19.04 -5.17 -43.07
N GLN A 28 -19.64 -4.00 -42.95
CA GLN A 28 -18.92 -2.73 -42.98
C GLN A 28 -18.13 -2.46 -41.72
N GLN A 29 -18.72 -2.73 -40.56
CA GLN A 29 -18.01 -2.66 -39.29
C GLN A 29 -16.83 -3.64 -39.24
N GLN A 30 -16.98 -4.81 -39.84
CA GLN A 30 -15.89 -5.80 -39.94
C GLN A 30 -14.74 -5.26 -40.79
N ALA A 31 -15.04 -4.63 -41.91
CA ALA A 31 -14.05 -3.99 -42.78
C ALA A 31 -13.32 -2.83 -42.05
N SER A 32 -14.06 -2.01 -41.32
CA SER A 32 -13.49 -0.93 -40.50
C SER A 32 -12.59 -1.48 -39.39
N LEU A 33 -12.96 -2.59 -38.75
CA LEU A 33 -12.13 -3.28 -37.72
C LEU A 33 -10.86 -3.88 -38.34
N GLU A 34 -10.94 -4.50 -39.50
CA GLU A 34 -9.78 -5.06 -40.20
C GLU A 34 -8.78 -3.97 -40.57
N ARG A 35 -9.28 -2.83 -41.07
CA ARG A 35 -8.45 -1.67 -41.35
C ARG A 35 -7.86 -1.05 -40.09
N LEU A 36 -8.64 -0.91 -39.02
CA LEU A 36 -8.13 -0.44 -37.77
C LEU A 36 -7.03 -1.37 -37.22
N ALA A 37 -7.20 -2.68 -37.36
CA ALA A 37 -6.22 -3.68 -36.90
C ALA A 37 -4.84 -3.53 -37.58
N SER A 38 -4.77 -2.90 -38.77
CA SER A 38 -3.47 -2.61 -39.40
C SER A 38 -2.57 -1.64 -38.61
N PHE A 39 -3.15 -0.86 -37.70
CA PHE A 39 -2.44 0.05 -36.81
C PHE A 39 -2.04 -0.62 -35.48
N TYR A 40 -2.32 -1.92 -35.32
CA TYR A 40 -1.85 -2.72 -34.20
C TYR A 40 -0.54 -3.40 -34.60
N GLN A 41 0.60 -2.84 -34.16
CA GLN A 41 1.91 -3.35 -34.50
C GLN A 41 2.33 -4.48 -33.57
N PRO A 42 2.87 -5.60 -34.10
CA PRO A 42 3.44 -6.68 -33.29
C PRO A 42 4.60 -6.18 -32.45
N ASN A 43 4.67 -6.64 -31.22
CA ASN A 43 5.83 -6.44 -30.38
C ASN A 43 6.97 -7.36 -30.85
N ASP A 44 7.99 -6.82 -31.52
CA ASP A 44 9.18 -7.53 -32.01
C ASP A 44 10.13 -8.02 -30.89
N GLN A 45 9.65 -8.24 -29.69
CA GLN A 45 10.45 -8.89 -28.65
C GLN A 45 10.31 -10.41 -28.78
N GLN A 46 11.07 -11.01 -29.70
CA GLN A 46 11.41 -12.42 -29.61
C GLN A 46 12.13 -12.65 -28.27
N LEU A 47 11.60 -13.54 -27.44
CA LEU A 47 12.30 -14.12 -26.30
C LEU A 47 13.70 -14.56 -26.74
N PRO A 48 14.79 -14.11 -26.08
CA PRO A 48 16.09 -14.70 -26.33
C PRO A 48 16.01 -16.17 -25.88
N THR A 49 16.08 -17.08 -26.83
CA THR A 49 16.42 -18.48 -26.59
C THR A 49 17.82 -18.49 -26.01
N THR A 50 17.95 -18.70 -24.71
CA THR A 50 19.24 -18.94 -24.05
C THR A 50 19.76 -20.30 -24.51
N GLU A 51 20.50 -20.33 -25.59
CA GLU A 51 21.51 -21.35 -25.79
C GLU A 51 22.68 -21.09 -24.81
N VAL A 52 22.81 -22.00 -23.86
CA VAL A 52 23.97 -22.03 -22.96
C VAL A 52 25.16 -22.48 -23.76
N THR A 53 25.92 -21.54 -24.30
CA THR A 53 27.28 -21.78 -24.78
C THR A 53 28.25 -21.46 -23.65
N ARG A 54 28.99 -22.51 -23.23
CA ARG A 54 30.18 -22.40 -22.37
C ARG A 54 31.22 -21.52 -23.04
N PRO A 55 31.90 -20.60 -22.30
CA PRO A 55 33.07 -19.92 -22.85
C PRO A 55 34.28 -20.89 -22.88
N SER A 56 34.85 -21.05 -24.04
CA SER A 56 36.19 -21.58 -24.21
C SER A 56 37.20 -20.45 -24.13
N ASP A 57 38.28 -20.71 -23.39
CA ASP A 57 39.46 -19.87 -23.29
C ASP A 57 40.06 -19.51 -24.64
N SER A 58 40.40 -18.23 -24.85
CA SER A 58 41.65 -17.84 -25.56
C SER A 58 41.91 -16.35 -25.40
N ALA A 59 43.16 -16.08 -25.26
CA ALA A 59 43.83 -14.85 -24.89
C ALA A 59 44.03 -13.83 -26.05
N ASP A 60 44.52 -12.66 -25.60
CA ASP A 60 45.25 -11.61 -26.31
C ASP A 60 44.49 -10.60 -27.19
N ALA A 61 44.51 -9.34 -26.75
CA ALA A 61 45.27 -8.29 -27.43
C ALA A 61 45.12 -6.91 -26.80
N SER A 62 46.24 -6.30 -26.60
CA SER A 62 46.55 -4.95 -26.15
C SER A 62 45.96 -3.82 -27.01
N SER A 63 45.58 -2.69 -26.40
CA SER A 63 45.77 -1.36 -27.01
C SER A 63 45.75 -0.21 -25.99
N THR A 64 46.90 0.33 -25.86
CA THR A 64 47.44 1.70 -25.69
C THR A 64 46.49 2.79 -25.15
N VAL A 65 46.87 3.27 -23.98
CA VAL A 65 46.43 4.56 -23.38
C VAL A 65 47.37 5.66 -23.88
N THR A 66 46.81 6.75 -24.38
CA THR A 66 47.54 8.02 -24.54
C THR A 66 47.02 9.04 -23.53
N ASN A 67 47.92 9.40 -22.62
CA ASN A 67 47.79 10.52 -21.71
C ASN A 67 48.00 11.83 -22.46
N THR A 68 47.17 12.83 -22.18
CA THR A 68 47.56 14.23 -22.31
C THR A 68 47.14 15.02 -21.08
N THR A 69 48.16 15.49 -20.39
CA THR A 69 48.13 16.45 -19.28
C THR A 69 47.92 17.88 -19.79
N SER A 70 47.07 18.67 -19.09
CA SER A 70 47.34 20.12 -18.92
C SER A 70 46.64 20.65 -17.69
N ASP A 71 47.45 21.33 -16.86
CA ASP A 71 47.10 22.06 -15.66
C ASP A 71 46.15 23.24 -15.91
N SER A 72 45.25 23.53 -14.94
CA SER A 72 45.20 24.83 -14.27
C SER A 72 44.11 24.85 -13.21
N ALA A 73 44.48 25.39 -12.06
CA ALA A 73 43.68 25.62 -10.88
C ALA A 73 42.61 26.70 -11.11
N ASP A 74 41.42 26.50 -10.56
CA ASP A 74 40.70 27.48 -9.79
C ASP A 74 39.47 26.87 -9.11
N GLY A 75 39.28 27.22 -7.85
CA GLY A 75 38.28 26.63 -6.97
C GLY A 75 36.84 27.07 -7.26
N VAL A 76 35.97 26.07 -7.33
CA VAL A 76 34.51 26.25 -7.15
C VAL A 76 34.01 25.06 -6.37
N THR A 77 33.46 25.33 -5.21
CA THR A 77 32.65 24.40 -4.41
C THR A 77 31.46 23.92 -5.20
N GLN A 78 31.50 22.68 -5.65
CA GLN A 78 30.32 22.02 -6.24
C GLN A 78 29.63 21.15 -5.20
N ASN A 79 28.35 21.48 -4.98
CA ASN A 79 27.40 20.63 -4.30
C ASN A 79 27.29 19.28 -5.03
N LEU A 80 27.71 18.22 -4.35
CA LEU A 80 27.51 16.85 -4.83
C LEU A 80 26.04 16.44 -4.64
N THR A 81 25.24 16.63 -5.66
CA THR A 81 24.00 15.88 -5.81
C THR A 81 24.34 14.43 -6.19
N PRO A 82 23.78 13.41 -5.51
CA PRO A 82 24.03 12.03 -5.91
C PRO A 82 23.38 11.77 -7.25
N THR A 83 24.20 11.48 -8.24
CA THR A 83 23.75 11.00 -9.55
C THR A 83 23.20 9.59 -9.36
N VAL A 84 21.87 9.47 -9.44
CA VAL A 84 21.21 8.17 -9.53
C VAL A 84 21.58 7.56 -10.87
N ILE A 85 22.43 6.57 -10.85
CA ILE A 85 22.69 5.74 -12.02
C ILE A 85 21.46 4.87 -12.24
N ASN A 86 20.59 5.32 -13.13
CA ASN A 86 19.50 4.50 -13.65
C ASN A 86 20.11 3.38 -14.51
N THR A 87 20.43 2.26 -13.89
CA THR A 87 20.59 1.00 -14.61
C THR A 87 19.20 0.48 -14.94
N THR A 88 18.63 0.91 -16.04
CA THR A 88 17.46 0.27 -16.63
C THR A 88 17.86 -1.11 -17.16
N THR A 89 17.88 -2.11 -16.29
CA THR A 89 17.72 -3.50 -16.71
C THR A 89 16.28 -3.66 -17.17
N PRO A 90 16.00 -4.15 -18.38
CA PRO A 90 14.63 -4.38 -18.81
C PRO A 90 13.98 -5.38 -17.84
N ALA A 91 12.91 -4.96 -17.20
CA ALA A 91 12.10 -5.82 -16.34
C ALA A 91 11.52 -6.94 -17.23
N ILE A 92 11.96 -8.17 -17.01
CA ILE A 92 11.33 -9.35 -17.60
C ILE A 92 10.01 -9.53 -16.86
N THR A 93 8.92 -8.99 -17.39
CA THR A 93 7.57 -9.26 -16.92
C THR A 93 7.19 -10.65 -17.43
N ASN A 94 6.92 -11.58 -16.52
CA ASN A 94 6.40 -12.92 -16.89
C ASN A 94 4.92 -12.93 -17.29
N ALA A 95 4.24 -11.79 -17.25
CA ALA A 95 2.89 -11.66 -17.78
C ALA A 95 2.91 -11.77 -19.30
N PRO A 96 1.98 -12.54 -19.92
CA PRO A 96 1.87 -12.54 -21.36
C PRO A 96 1.53 -11.14 -21.85
N MET A 97 2.52 -10.51 -22.49
CA MET A 97 2.33 -9.19 -23.09
C MET A 97 1.28 -9.31 -24.21
N CYS A 98 0.54 -8.25 -24.46
CA CYS A 98 -0.27 -8.15 -25.66
C CYS A 98 0.61 -8.39 -26.91
N ARG A 99 0.06 -9.02 -27.93
CA ARG A 99 0.80 -9.41 -29.15
C ARG A 99 1.33 -8.20 -29.91
N GLY A 100 0.77 -7.03 -29.66
CA GLY A 100 1.16 -5.77 -30.25
C GLY A 100 0.70 -4.59 -29.43
N THR A 101 0.92 -3.41 -29.97
CA THR A 101 0.50 -2.13 -29.42
C THR A 101 -0.16 -1.30 -30.49
N TRP A 102 -1.15 -0.49 -30.10
CA TRP A 102 -1.74 0.51 -30.98
C TRP A 102 -0.75 1.64 -31.21
N VAL A 103 -0.51 1.97 -32.46
CA VAL A 103 0.40 3.05 -32.88
C VAL A 103 -0.32 3.96 -33.86
N TYR A 104 0.02 5.23 -33.81
CA TYR A 104 -0.52 6.17 -34.82
C TYR A 104 0.00 5.80 -36.21
N PRO A 105 -0.85 5.91 -37.22
CA PRO A 105 -0.41 5.78 -38.61
C PRO A 105 0.67 6.85 -38.92
N SER A 106 1.73 6.45 -39.57
CA SER A 106 2.77 7.36 -40.02
C SER A 106 2.23 8.11 -41.25
N SER A 107 1.86 9.38 -41.07
CA SER A 107 1.57 10.26 -42.19
C SER A 107 2.76 11.19 -42.42
N SER A 108 3.19 11.32 -43.68
CA SER A 108 4.21 12.31 -44.05
C SER A 108 3.59 13.69 -44.34
N PHE A 109 2.28 13.74 -44.50
CA PHE A 109 1.56 14.97 -44.86
C PHE A 109 1.50 15.90 -43.64
N HIS A 110 2.20 17.03 -43.73
CA HIS A 110 2.36 18.01 -42.65
C HIS A 110 2.68 17.46 -41.27
N ALA A 111 3.48 16.38 -41.20
CA ALA A 111 3.84 15.73 -39.93
C ALA A 111 4.58 16.66 -38.95
N ALA A 112 5.38 17.60 -39.47
CA ALA A 112 6.07 18.59 -38.67
C ALA A 112 5.10 19.55 -37.96
N ASP A 113 4.04 19.94 -38.60
CA ASP A 113 3.02 20.84 -38.05
C ASP A 113 2.18 20.11 -37.01
N ALA A 114 1.84 18.84 -37.24
CA ALA A 114 1.15 17.99 -36.27
C ALA A 114 2.00 17.78 -35.00
N GLN A 115 3.32 17.53 -35.13
CA GLN A 115 4.24 17.41 -34.01
C GLN A 115 4.42 18.72 -33.26
N ALA A 116 4.46 19.87 -33.96
CA ALA A 116 4.53 21.17 -33.32
C ALA A 116 3.25 21.48 -32.54
N ALA A 117 2.08 21.14 -33.09
CA ALA A 117 0.79 21.30 -32.43
C ALA A 117 0.64 20.39 -31.22
N ALA A 118 1.16 19.18 -31.25
CA ALA A 118 1.14 18.23 -30.11
C ALA A 118 1.93 18.72 -28.88
N LYS A 119 2.84 19.66 -29.04
CA LYS A 119 3.64 20.28 -27.96
C LYS A 119 3.01 21.52 -27.35
N THR A 120 1.84 21.93 -27.80
CA THR A 120 1.17 23.16 -27.37
C THR A 120 -0.25 22.90 -26.90
N ASP A 121 -0.73 23.68 -25.95
CA ASP A 121 -2.13 23.63 -25.46
C ASP A 121 -3.10 24.43 -26.35
N ARG A 122 -2.68 24.82 -27.58
CA ARG A 122 -3.53 25.57 -28.45
C ARG A 122 -4.60 24.68 -29.11
N PRO A 123 -5.84 25.17 -29.29
CA PRO A 123 -6.88 24.41 -29.98
C PRO A 123 -6.49 24.16 -31.44
N ASN A 124 -6.90 23.03 -31.99
CA ASN A 124 -6.58 22.64 -33.38
C ASN A 124 -7.00 23.71 -34.39
N SER A 125 -8.12 24.40 -34.16
CA SER A 125 -8.61 25.50 -35.01
C SER A 125 -7.67 26.71 -35.09
N SER A 126 -6.69 26.84 -34.19
CA SER A 126 -5.68 27.91 -34.26
C SER A 126 -4.54 27.64 -35.25
N PHE A 127 -4.47 26.43 -35.80
CA PHE A 127 -3.46 26.02 -36.77
C PHE A 127 -4.00 26.12 -38.21
N PRO A 128 -3.13 26.29 -39.20
CA PRO A 128 -3.55 26.28 -40.61
C PRO A 128 -4.19 24.94 -41.01
N LEU A 129 -5.20 25.00 -41.83
CA LEU A 129 -5.79 23.83 -42.47
C LEU A 129 -5.09 23.59 -43.79
N TYR A 130 -4.56 22.39 -43.99
CA TYR A 130 -3.96 21.91 -45.20
C TYR A 130 -4.85 20.82 -45.80
N ALA A 131 -5.09 20.85 -47.10
CA ALA A 131 -5.84 19.82 -47.81
C ALA A 131 -5.15 19.49 -49.13
N GLU A 132 -5.06 18.19 -49.44
CA GLU A 132 -4.51 17.64 -50.67
C GLU A 132 -5.45 16.55 -51.21
N ALA A 133 -5.63 16.50 -52.51
CA ALA A 133 -6.43 15.51 -53.24
C ALA A 133 -5.98 15.37 -54.67
N ASP A 134 -6.30 14.24 -55.32
CA ASP A 134 -6.02 14.04 -56.75
C ASP A 134 -6.85 14.98 -57.63
N TYR A 135 -8.08 15.30 -57.20
CA TYR A 135 -9.01 16.16 -57.92
C TYR A 135 -9.79 17.05 -56.92
N GLY A 136 -9.92 18.33 -57.27
CA GLY A 136 -10.68 19.34 -56.55
C GLY A 136 -11.66 20.07 -57.43
N TYR A 137 -12.90 20.21 -56.98
CA TYR A 137 -13.95 21.05 -57.62
C TYR A 137 -14.44 22.07 -56.59
N TYR A 138 -14.56 23.31 -57.05
CA TYR A 138 -15.04 24.41 -56.21
C TYR A 138 -16.04 25.26 -57.01
N ASP A 139 -17.22 25.46 -56.44
CA ASP A 139 -18.29 26.26 -57.03
C ASP A 139 -18.67 27.41 -56.09
N ASN A 140 -18.15 28.58 -56.38
CA ASN A 140 -18.44 29.91 -55.84
C ASN A 140 -19.27 29.92 -54.54
N ASP A 141 -18.65 29.80 -53.41
CA ASP A 141 -19.22 29.94 -52.05
C ASP A 141 -20.37 28.98 -51.68
N THR A 142 -20.66 27.99 -52.54
CA THR A 142 -21.76 27.04 -52.31
C THR A 142 -21.26 25.64 -52.01
N TYR A 143 -20.20 25.15 -52.71
CA TYR A 143 -19.84 23.76 -52.72
C TYR A 143 -18.35 23.57 -53.04
N ALA A 144 -17.69 22.71 -52.28
CA ALA A 144 -16.36 22.24 -52.57
C ALA A 144 -16.33 20.72 -52.51
N GLU A 145 -15.64 20.09 -53.43
CA GLU A 145 -15.42 18.64 -53.48
C GLU A 145 -13.95 18.34 -53.70
N LEU A 146 -13.40 17.48 -52.87
CA LEU A 146 -12.10 16.87 -53.02
C LEU A 146 -12.29 15.38 -53.23
N SER A 147 -11.65 14.81 -54.25
CA SER A 147 -11.77 13.36 -54.50
C SER A 147 -10.44 12.74 -54.93
N GLY A 148 -10.24 11.47 -54.59
CA GLY A 148 -9.01 10.71 -54.79
C GLY A 148 -7.94 11.06 -53.76
N ASN A 149 -7.58 10.10 -52.93
CA ASN A 149 -6.49 10.18 -51.91
C ASN A 149 -6.54 11.47 -51.07
N VAL A 150 -7.73 11.89 -50.65
CA VAL A 150 -7.90 13.12 -49.91
C VAL A 150 -7.21 13.05 -48.57
N GLN A 151 -6.35 14.02 -48.27
CA GLN A 151 -5.71 14.20 -46.96
C GLN A 151 -5.97 15.62 -46.46
N VAL A 152 -6.39 15.73 -45.21
CA VAL A 152 -6.62 17.02 -44.55
C VAL A 152 -5.90 17.00 -43.22
N ASN A 153 -5.15 18.04 -42.90
CA ASN A 153 -4.45 18.22 -41.61
C ASN A 153 -4.81 19.58 -41.02
N GLN A 154 -5.13 19.59 -39.75
CA GLN A 154 -5.25 20.81 -38.94
C GLN A 154 -4.75 20.56 -37.53
N GLY A 155 -3.62 21.12 -37.20
CA GLY A 155 -3.00 20.90 -35.88
C GLY A 155 -2.68 19.42 -35.66
N ARG A 156 -3.24 18.81 -34.58
CA ARG A 156 -3.07 17.42 -34.20
C ARG A 156 -3.97 16.45 -34.95
N GLN A 157 -4.98 16.97 -35.65
CA GLN A 157 -6.00 16.18 -36.34
C GLN A 157 -5.64 15.97 -37.80
N GLN A 158 -5.78 14.74 -38.25
CA GLN A 158 -5.59 14.32 -39.63
C GLN A 158 -6.78 13.51 -40.11
N ILE A 159 -7.22 13.79 -41.31
CA ILE A 159 -8.31 13.05 -41.95
C ILE A 159 -7.77 12.54 -43.30
N ALA A 160 -8.00 11.27 -43.61
CA ALA A 160 -7.81 10.70 -44.92
C ALA A 160 -9.13 10.08 -45.36
N ALA A 161 -9.53 10.26 -46.64
CA ALA A 161 -10.76 9.71 -47.19
C ALA A 161 -10.66 9.57 -48.71
N ASP A 162 -11.58 8.82 -49.34
CA ASP A 162 -11.67 8.74 -50.78
C ASP A 162 -12.28 10.01 -51.36
N LYS A 163 -13.18 10.64 -50.61
CA LYS A 163 -13.89 11.85 -51.03
C LYS A 163 -14.24 12.73 -49.84
N VAL A 164 -14.06 14.03 -49.97
CA VAL A 164 -14.54 15.03 -48.99
C VAL A 164 -15.41 16.06 -49.73
N VAL A 165 -16.60 16.28 -49.26
CA VAL A 165 -17.56 17.24 -49.77
C VAL A 165 -17.83 18.28 -48.71
N VAL A 166 -17.73 19.57 -49.07
CA VAL A 166 -18.06 20.69 -48.18
C VAL A 166 -19.17 21.48 -48.78
N ASN A 167 -20.35 21.55 -48.14
CA ASN A 167 -21.39 22.47 -48.42
C ASN A 167 -21.16 23.75 -47.62
N LEU A 168 -20.73 24.80 -48.27
CA LEU A 168 -20.38 26.07 -47.64
C LEU A 168 -21.62 26.85 -47.17
N GLN A 169 -22.79 26.62 -47.77
CA GLN A 169 -24.04 27.27 -47.37
C GLN A 169 -24.61 26.67 -46.06
N ASP A 170 -24.58 25.35 -45.95
CA ASP A 170 -25.08 24.62 -44.81
C ASP A 170 -24.03 24.44 -43.74
N GLY A 171 -22.76 24.78 -44.04
CA GLY A 171 -21.63 24.57 -43.11
C GLY A 171 -21.35 23.09 -42.80
N VAL A 172 -21.66 22.16 -43.69
CA VAL A 172 -21.50 20.72 -43.53
C VAL A 172 -20.35 20.22 -44.39
N ALA A 173 -19.37 19.57 -43.76
CA ALA A 173 -18.32 18.80 -44.41
C ALA A 173 -18.59 17.33 -44.25
N ALA A 174 -18.56 16.52 -45.30
CA ALA A 174 -18.72 15.07 -45.23
C ALA A 174 -17.51 14.37 -45.87
N ALA A 175 -16.87 13.50 -45.16
CA ALA A 175 -15.86 12.57 -45.63
C ALA A 175 -16.50 11.21 -45.91
N GLN A 176 -16.27 10.63 -47.06
CA GLN A 176 -16.88 9.38 -47.51
C GLN A 176 -15.82 8.46 -48.12
N GLY A 177 -16.03 7.15 -47.86
CA GLY A 177 -15.17 6.10 -48.36
C GLY A 177 -13.84 6.02 -47.60
N ASN A 178 -13.58 4.91 -46.94
CA ASN A 178 -12.34 4.63 -46.25
C ASN A 178 -11.88 5.77 -45.32
N VAL A 179 -12.77 6.38 -44.58
CA VAL A 179 -12.44 7.53 -43.72
C VAL A 179 -11.53 7.07 -42.60
N LEU A 180 -10.37 7.72 -42.44
CA LEU A 180 -9.45 7.57 -41.33
C LEU A 180 -9.30 8.94 -40.65
N LEU A 181 -9.65 9.04 -39.39
CA LEU A 181 -9.43 10.22 -38.56
C LEU A 181 -8.44 9.84 -37.44
N VAL A 182 -7.43 10.68 -37.29
CA VAL A 182 -6.38 10.51 -36.28
C VAL A 182 -6.25 11.81 -35.50
N ASP A 183 -6.31 11.70 -34.16
CA ASP A 183 -5.94 12.78 -33.26
C ASP A 183 -4.78 12.30 -32.37
N THR A 184 -3.60 12.90 -32.54
CA THR A 184 -2.40 12.44 -31.85
C THR A 184 -2.33 12.91 -30.38
N GLY A 185 -3.26 13.73 -29.90
CA GLY A 185 -3.25 14.26 -28.54
C GLY A 185 -2.08 15.22 -28.26
N GLN A 186 -2.03 15.73 -27.01
CA GLN A 186 -1.04 16.74 -26.61
C GLN A 186 0.39 16.25 -26.44
N SER A 187 0.64 15.00 -26.14
CA SER A 187 1.99 14.52 -25.76
C SER A 187 2.71 13.69 -26.80
N GLY A 188 2.39 13.84 -28.09
CA GLY A 188 3.19 13.29 -29.20
C GLY A 188 3.82 11.93 -28.95
N ALA A 189 3.09 10.87 -29.29
CA ALA A 189 3.61 9.62 -29.85
C ALA A 189 4.47 8.68 -29.02
N THR A 190 4.46 8.69 -27.70
CA THR A 190 5.02 7.55 -26.94
C THR A 190 3.89 6.80 -26.25
N PRO A 191 3.85 5.44 -26.36
CA PRO A 191 2.93 4.65 -25.58
C PRO A 191 3.13 4.98 -24.11
N VAL A 192 2.06 5.27 -23.41
CA VAL A 192 2.10 5.55 -21.98
C VAL A 192 2.55 4.28 -21.27
N THR A 193 3.77 4.27 -20.74
CA THR A 193 4.36 3.12 -20.04
C THR A 193 4.04 3.11 -18.54
N SER A 194 3.56 4.24 -18.01
CA SER A 194 3.14 4.36 -16.62
C SER A 194 1.82 5.12 -16.49
N ARG A 195 1.06 4.79 -15.45
CA ARG A 195 -0.23 5.43 -15.15
C ARG A 195 -0.12 6.92 -14.79
N SER A 196 1.05 7.36 -14.35
CA SER A 196 1.33 8.78 -14.08
C SER A 196 1.34 9.63 -15.37
N ASP A 197 1.63 9.00 -16.50
CA ASP A 197 1.78 9.71 -17.77
C ASP A 197 0.44 9.90 -18.49
N ILE A 198 -0.58 9.12 -18.11
CA ILE A 198 -1.95 9.22 -18.69
C ILE A 198 -2.63 10.55 -18.34
N ARG A 199 -2.22 11.20 -17.24
CA ARG A 199 -2.87 12.39 -16.68
C ARG A 199 -2.85 13.62 -17.60
N ASN A 200 -2.01 13.61 -18.63
CA ASN A 200 -1.78 14.77 -19.50
C ASN A 200 -2.04 14.47 -20.99
N VAL A 201 -2.71 13.37 -21.32
CA VAL A 201 -2.96 12.99 -22.72
C VAL A 201 -4.41 13.34 -23.08
N GLU A 202 -4.64 14.54 -23.60
CA GLU A 202 -5.86 14.86 -24.33
C GLU A 202 -5.72 14.36 -25.77
N GLY A 203 -6.71 13.61 -26.24
CA GLY A 203 -6.69 13.01 -27.58
C GLY A 203 -6.03 11.63 -27.60
N GLY A 204 -5.48 11.24 -28.73
CA GLY A 204 -4.83 9.94 -28.89
C GLY A 204 -5.76 8.86 -29.42
N ILE A 205 -6.64 9.22 -30.34
CA ILE A 205 -7.64 8.33 -30.92
C ILE A 205 -7.36 8.13 -32.42
N ILE A 206 -7.47 6.88 -32.85
CA ILE A 206 -7.55 6.48 -34.27
C ILE A 206 -9.00 6.06 -34.53
N THR A 207 -9.64 6.62 -35.52
CA THR A 207 -11.01 6.27 -35.92
C THR A 207 -11.04 5.89 -37.38
N VAL A 208 -11.64 4.74 -37.71
CA VAL A 208 -11.93 4.30 -39.07
C VAL A 208 -13.43 4.23 -39.21
N ALA A 209 -13.97 4.85 -40.24
CA ALA A 209 -15.41 4.89 -40.50
C ALA A 209 -15.71 4.81 -42.00
N ASP A 210 -16.94 4.48 -42.39
CA ASP A 210 -17.41 4.51 -43.74
C ASP A 210 -17.74 5.94 -44.16
N GLU A 211 -18.39 6.69 -43.27
CA GLU A 211 -18.78 8.06 -43.48
C GLU A 211 -18.63 8.88 -42.20
N VAL A 212 -18.13 10.09 -42.33
CA VAL A 212 -18.05 11.08 -41.25
C VAL A 212 -18.64 12.39 -41.78
N ALA A 213 -19.68 12.89 -41.15
CA ALA A 213 -20.25 14.21 -41.43
C ALA A 213 -19.94 15.16 -40.27
N TYR A 214 -19.42 16.33 -40.56
CA TYR A 214 -19.02 17.35 -39.60
C TYR A 214 -19.73 18.68 -39.91
N GLN A 215 -20.28 19.31 -38.91
CA GLN A 215 -20.92 20.62 -39.01
C GLN A 215 -19.97 21.68 -38.50
N THR A 216 -19.49 22.54 -39.38
CA THR A 216 -18.39 23.48 -39.13
C THR A 216 -18.75 24.61 -38.17
N ASP A 217 -20.02 24.97 -38.08
CA ASP A 217 -20.53 26.07 -37.23
C ASP A 217 -20.86 25.64 -35.80
N SER A 218 -21.10 24.35 -35.55
CA SER A 218 -21.59 23.85 -34.27
C SER A 218 -20.70 22.74 -33.65
N SER A 219 -19.58 22.43 -34.30
CA SER A 219 -18.66 21.34 -33.86
C SER A 219 -19.32 19.97 -33.72
N LYS A 220 -20.50 19.76 -34.31
CA LYS A 220 -21.21 18.48 -34.29
C LYS A 220 -20.66 17.57 -35.36
N ALA A 221 -20.57 16.30 -35.06
CA ALA A 221 -20.14 15.29 -36.02
C ALA A 221 -20.94 14.01 -35.86
N THR A 222 -21.12 13.30 -36.94
CA THR A 222 -21.72 11.96 -36.95
C THR A 222 -20.84 11.05 -37.78
N ALA A 223 -20.48 9.90 -37.20
CA ALA A 223 -19.78 8.84 -37.93
C ALA A 223 -20.58 7.55 -37.87
N ARG A 224 -20.57 6.80 -38.95
CA ARG A 224 -21.29 5.52 -39.07
C ARG A 224 -20.34 4.35 -39.27
N ASP A 225 -20.71 3.20 -38.73
CA ASP A 225 -19.95 1.94 -38.81
C ASP A 225 -18.48 2.13 -38.41
N VAL A 226 -18.32 2.69 -37.20
CA VAL A 226 -17.06 3.20 -36.67
C VAL A 226 -16.27 2.10 -35.98
N ALA A 227 -15.00 1.96 -36.33
CA ALA A 227 -14.01 1.26 -35.48
C ALA A 227 -13.02 2.29 -34.92
N PHE A 228 -12.71 2.17 -33.62
CA PHE A 228 -11.84 3.14 -32.94
C PHE A 228 -10.81 2.46 -32.06
N ALA A 229 -9.65 3.10 -31.89
CA ALA A 229 -8.63 2.71 -30.94
C ALA A 229 -8.11 3.93 -30.20
N SER A 230 -7.95 3.80 -28.89
CA SER A 230 -7.23 4.75 -28.04
C SER A 230 -5.80 4.27 -27.85
N VAL A 231 -4.83 5.00 -28.39
CA VAL A 231 -3.40 4.66 -28.25
C VAL A 231 -2.93 4.79 -26.79
N PRO A 232 -3.29 5.83 -26.04
CA PRO A 232 -2.89 5.94 -24.63
C PRO A 232 -3.44 4.81 -23.75
N LEU A 233 -4.70 4.44 -23.95
CA LEU A 233 -5.37 3.41 -23.15
C LEU A 233 -5.11 1.99 -23.68
N GLN A 234 -4.48 1.84 -24.83
CA GLN A 234 -4.35 0.56 -25.54
C GLN A 234 -5.69 -0.19 -25.62
N ALA A 235 -6.75 0.58 -25.89
CA ALA A 235 -8.13 0.11 -25.94
C ALA A 235 -8.70 0.29 -27.35
N HIS A 236 -9.64 -0.59 -27.72
CA HIS A 236 -10.30 -0.48 -29.01
C HIS A 236 -11.74 -0.98 -28.97
N GLY A 237 -12.47 -0.65 -30.00
CA GLY A 237 -13.85 -1.05 -30.14
C GLY A 237 -14.46 -0.72 -31.48
N TYR A 238 -15.74 -0.98 -31.60
CA TYR A 238 -16.55 -0.53 -32.72
C TYR A 238 -17.91 -0.03 -32.23
N ALA A 239 -18.52 0.82 -33.01
CA ALA A 239 -19.85 1.35 -32.78
C ALA A 239 -20.61 1.43 -34.09
N LYS A 240 -21.95 1.32 -34.06
CA LYS A 240 -22.78 1.50 -35.23
C LYS A 240 -22.86 2.97 -35.62
N GLN A 241 -22.94 3.84 -34.61
CA GLN A 241 -22.97 5.27 -34.82
C GLN A 241 -22.30 5.98 -33.67
N LEU A 242 -21.49 6.99 -33.97
CA LEU A 242 -20.89 7.90 -33.03
C LEU A 242 -21.36 9.32 -33.40
N ASN A 243 -22.01 10.00 -32.44
CA ASN A 243 -22.45 11.35 -32.56
C ASN A 243 -21.66 12.26 -31.61
N LYS A 244 -20.97 13.23 -32.12
CA LYS A 244 -20.44 14.34 -31.34
C LYS A 244 -21.53 15.41 -31.26
N ILE A 245 -22.08 15.65 -30.08
CA ILE A 245 -23.21 16.56 -29.85
C ILE A 245 -22.72 17.96 -29.54
N SER A 246 -21.56 18.09 -28.87
CA SER A 246 -20.90 19.35 -28.55
C SER A 246 -19.38 19.13 -28.56
N GLU A 247 -18.59 20.14 -28.20
CA GLU A 247 -17.14 19.99 -28.07
C GLU A 247 -16.73 18.90 -27.11
N SER A 248 -17.53 18.70 -26.04
CA SER A 248 -17.22 17.77 -24.95
C SER A 248 -18.12 16.54 -24.86
N GLN A 249 -19.25 16.51 -25.58
CA GLN A 249 -20.27 15.46 -25.46
C GLN A 249 -20.35 14.57 -26.68
N TYR A 250 -20.27 13.26 -26.43
CA TYR A 250 -20.35 12.20 -27.43
C TYR A 250 -21.41 11.19 -27.03
N GLN A 251 -22.19 10.74 -28.00
CA GLN A 251 -23.15 9.64 -27.87
C GLN A 251 -22.76 8.52 -28.83
N ILE A 252 -22.65 7.32 -28.32
CA ILE A 252 -22.19 6.14 -29.04
C ILE A 252 -23.27 5.08 -28.96
N ASP A 253 -23.76 4.62 -30.09
CA ASP A 253 -24.82 3.63 -30.15
C ASP A 253 -24.28 2.27 -30.59
N GLU A 254 -24.79 1.20 -29.96
CA GLU A 254 -24.42 -0.19 -30.24
C GLU A 254 -22.91 -0.40 -30.20
N VAL A 255 -22.30 -0.19 -29.04
CA VAL A 255 -20.84 -0.17 -28.90
C VAL A 255 -20.30 -1.45 -28.27
N MET A 256 -19.15 -1.88 -28.77
CA MET A 256 -18.26 -2.86 -28.15
C MET A 256 -16.93 -2.22 -27.81
N PHE A 257 -16.43 -2.52 -26.62
CA PHE A 257 -15.18 -1.98 -26.10
C PHE A 257 -14.36 -3.06 -25.40
N THR A 258 -13.03 -3.04 -25.57
CA THR A 258 -12.08 -3.92 -24.90
C THR A 258 -10.67 -3.31 -24.87
N THR A 259 -9.83 -3.76 -23.94
CA THR A 259 -8.38 -3.50 -23.92
C THR A 259 -7.56 -4.75 -24.31
N CYS A 260 -8.22 -5.84 -24.69
CA CYS A 260 -7.56 -7.05 -25.16
C CYS A 260 -7.05 -6.92 -26.59
N ASP A 261 -6.25 -7.89 -27.03
CA ASP A 261 -5.81 -7.95 -28.45
C ASP A 261 -7.01 -7.99 -29.40
N PRO A 262 -6.94 -7.30 -30.55
CA PRO A 262 -8.08 -7.17 -31.47
C PRO A 262 -8.52 -8.50 -32.11
N VAL A 263 -7.61 -9.47 -32.26
CA VAL A 263 -7.90 -10.73 -32.96
C VAL A 263 -8.79 -11.67 -32.14
N ASN A 264 -8.58 -11.75 -30.82
CA ASN A 264 -9.36 -12.61 -29.91
C ASN A 264 -9.50 -11.99 -28.51
N PRO A 265 -10.36 -11.01 -28.34
CA PRO A 265 -10.55 -10.37 -27.06
C PRO A 265 -11.12 -11.36 -26.04
N THR A 266 -10.39 -11.58 -24.94
CA THR A 266 -10.83 -12.46 -23.87
C THR A 266 -12.05 -11.89 -23.16
N TRP A 267 -12.10 -10.58 -22.97
CA TRP A 267 -13.27 -9.91 -22.43
C TRP A 267 -13.68 -8.75 -23.33
N LYS A 268 -14.95 -8.43 -23.34
CA LYS A 268 -15.52 -7.27 -23.99
C LYS A 268 -16.75 -6.77 -23.26
N ILE A 269 -16.94 -5.47 -23.29
CA ILE A 269 -18.17 -4.82 -22.83
C ILE A 269 -18.98 -4.44 -24.07
N ASN A 270 -20.21 -4.90 -24.13
CA ASN A 270 -21.17 -4.45 -25.12
C ASN A 270 -22.18 -3.57 -24.41
N ALA A 271 -22.47 -2.41 -24.97
CA ALA A 271 -23.49 -1.50 -24.45
C ALA A 271 -24.45 -1.07 -25.57
N LYS A 272 -25.70 -0.82 -25.18
CA LYS A 272 -26.68 -0.29 -26.13
C LYS A 272 -26.38 1.15 -26.50
N ASN A 273 -26.09 1.95 -25.48
CA ASN A 273 -25.68 3.35 -25.64
C ASN A 273 -24.57 3.66 -24.64
N ILE A 274 -23.63 4.50 -25.04
CA ILE A 274 -22.66 5.14 -24.18
C ILE A 274 -22.70 6.64 -24.42
N ASP A 275 -22.94 7.40 -23.36
CA ASP A 275 -22.84 8.85 -23.35
C ASP A 275 -21.50 9.22 -22.69
N ILE A 276 -20.68 10.02 -23.36
CA ILE A 276 -19.36 10.47 -22.88
C ILE A 276 -19.38 11.99 -22.75
N ASP A 277 -18.93 12.47 -21.61
CA ASP A 277 -18.73 13.88 -21.34
C ASP A 277 -17.27 14.11 -20.88
N THR A 278 -16.46 14.72 -21.76
CA THR A 278 -15.04 14.96 -21.50
C THR A 278 -14.81 16.10 -20.51
N ASP A 279 -15.74 17.05 -20.37
CA ASP A 279 -15.64 18.14 -19.39
C ASP A 279 -15.75 17.59 -17.97
N THR A 280 -16.69 16.66 -17.75
CA THR A 280 -16.86 15.99 -16.46
C THR A 280 -15.95 14.78 -16.30
N GLY A 281 -15.32 14.30 -17.38
CA GLY A 281 -14.51 13.07 -17.36
C GLY A 281 -15.32 11.80 -17.16
N ARG A 282 -16.59 11.81 -17.59
CA ARG A 282 -17.56 10.76 -17.28
C ARG A 282 -18.07 10.05 -18.51
N GLY A 283 -18.15 8.74 -18.44
CA GLY A 283 -18.89 7.89 -19.37
C GLY A 283 -20.06 7.21 -18.68
N GLU A 284 -21.21 7.17 -19.33
CA GLU A 284 -22.43 6.49 -18.89
C GLU A 284 -22.83 5.44 -19.91
N ALA A 285 -22.84 4.18 -19.53
CA ALA A 285 -23.29 3.09 -20.37
C ALA A 285 -24.65 2.56 -19.93
N ARG A 286 -25.53 2.32 -20.88
CA ARG A 286 -26.85 1.73 -20.67
C ARG A 286 -26.95 0.37 -21.36
N GLY A 287 -27.53 -0.60 -20.63
CA GLY A 287 -27.63 -1.96 -21.12
C GLY A 287 -26.26 -2.61 -21.36
N ALA A 288 -25.31 -2.35 -20.44
CA ALA A 288 -23.95 -2.85 -20.53
C ALA A 288 -23.88 -4.34 -20.17
N THR A 289 -23.22 -5.14 -20.98
CA THR A 289 -23.01 -6.58 -20.76
C THR A 289 -21.52 -6.87 -20.84
N LEU A 290 -20.94 -7.31 -19.74
CA LEU A 290 -19.58 -7.85 -19.70
C LEU A 290 -19.61 -9.29 -20.20
N LYS A 291 -18.87 -9.59 -21.23
CA LYS A 291 -18.71 -10.94 -21.79
C LYS A 291 -17.27 -11.40 -21.63
N VAL A 292 -17.10 -12.65 -21.26
CA VAL A 292 -15.81 -13.35 -21.27
C VAL A 292 -15.89 -14.48 -22.28
N LYS A 293 -15.04 -14.48 -23.29
CA LYS A 293 -15.06 -15.41 -24.42
C LYS A 293 -16.48 -15.58 -24.99
N ASN A 294 -17.21 -14.54 -25.25
CA ASN A 294 -18.59 -14.51 -25.73
C ASN A 294 -19.67 -14.93 -24.72
N THR A 295 -19.32 -15.45 -23.54
CA THR A 295 -20.30 -15.77 -22.50
C THR A 295 -20.62 -14.53 -21.68
N PRO A 296 -21.89 -14.08 -21.60
CA PRO A 296 -22.28 -12.96 -20.76
C PRO A 296 -22.18 -13.38 -19.28
N ILE A 297 -21.33 -12.67 -18.51
CA ILE A 297 -21.12 -12.96 -17.09
C ILE A 297 -21.75 -11.93 -16.17
N LEU A 298 -21.93 -10.68 -16.66
CA LEU A 298 -22.51 -9.60 -15.87
C LEU A 298 -23.33 -8.70 -16.78
N TYR A 299 -24.56 -8.38 -16.36
CA TYR A 299 -25.40 -7.40 -17.02
C TYR A 299 -25.68 -6.24 -16.05
N LEU A 300 -25.42 -5.02 -16.51
CA LEU A 300 -25.67 -3.78 -15.79
C LEU A 300 -26.64 -2.93 -16.63
N PRO A 301 -27.85 -2.67 -16.15
CA PRO A 301 -28.80 -1.83 -16.85
C PRO A 301 -28.29 -0.39 -17.00
N TYR A 302 -27.51 0.06 -16.05
CA TYR A 302 -26.80 1.33 -16.03
C TYR A 302 -25.43 1.16 -15.38
N PHE A 303 -24.40 1.73 -16.00
CA PHE A 303 -23.05 1.72 -15.48
C PHE A 303 -22.35 3.02 -15.84
N ASN A 304 -21.75 3.71 -14.89
CA ASN A 304 -20.91 4.85 -15.14
C ASN A 304 -19.43 4.55 -14.85
N PHE A 305 -18.55 5.17 -15.59
CA PHE A 305 -17.12 4.96 -15.51
C PHE A 305 -16.34 6.24 -15.80
N PRO A 306 -15.15 6.42 -15.22
CA PRO A 306 -14.26 7.51 -15.60
C PRO A 306 -13.64 7.23 -16.99
N ILE A 307 -13.54 8.25 -17.81
CA ILE A 307 -12.86 8.19 -19.10
C ILE A 307 -11.42 8.70 -19.03
N ASP A 308 -11.07 9.30 -17.89
CA ASP A 308 -9.75 9.82 -17.57
C ASP A 308 -9.40 9.51 -16.11
N ASP A 309 -8.29 10.05 -15.61
CA ASP A 309 -7.83 9.81 -14.22
C ASP A 309 -8.55 10.67 -13.16
N ARG A 310 -9.53 11.48 -13.56
CA ARG A 310 -10.35 12.22 -12.60
C ARG A 310 -11.20 11.28 -11.79
N ARG A 311 -11.38 11.61 -10.52
CA ARG A 311 -12.31 10.86 -9.65
C ARG A 311 -13.74 11.14 -10.07
N THR A 312 -14.49 10.08 -10.32
CA THR A 312 -15.93 10.17 -10.65
C THR A 312 -16.74 9.25 -9.77
N SER A 313 -17.99 9.64 -9.47
CA SER A 313 -18.91 8.78 -8.73
C SER A 313 -19.31 7.58 -9.57
N GLY A 314 -19.37 6.39 -8.95
CA GLY A 314 -19.79 5.20 -9.66
C GLY A 314 -19.61 3.91 -8.85
N PHE A 315 -20.13 2.82 -9.39
CA PHE A 315 -19.92 1.49 -8.83
C PHE A 315 -18.45 1.09 -8.97
N LEU A 316 -17.88 0.65 -7.88
CA LEU A 316 -16.59 -0.04 -7.89
C LEU A 316 -16.81 -1.52 -8.23
N ILE A 317 -15.73 -2.22 -8.50
CA ILE A 317 -15.82 -3.64 -8.86
C ILE A 317 -16.42 -4.42 -7.71
N PRO A 318 -17.50 -5.19 -7.95
CA PRO A 318 -18.09 -6.03 -6.92
C PRO A 318 -17.09 -7.09 -6.44
N ARG A 319 -17.16 -7.40 -5.16
CA ARG A 319 -16.37 -8.45 -4.54
C ARG A 319 -17.27 -9.63 -4.22
N PHE A 320 -16.75 -10.81 -4.48
CA PHE A 320 -17.46 -12.04 -4.28
C PHE A 320 -16.62 -13.01 -3.46
N GLY A 321 -17.25 -13.68 -2.49
CA GLY A 321 -16.57 -14.64 -1.64
C GLY A 321 -17.52 -15.64 -1.01
N PHE A 322 -16.92 -16.63 -0.37
CA PHE A 322 -17.60 -17.61 0.46
C PHE A 322 -16.81 -17.78 1.76
N SER A 323 -17.52 -17.80 2.89
CA SER A 323 -16.94 -18.15 4.19
C SER A 323 -17.83 -19.15 4.92
N THR A 324 -17.26 -19.89 5.87
CA THR A 324 -18.03 -20.82 6.70
C THR A 324 -19.10 -20.13 7.53
N ASP A 325 -18.83 -18.90 7.97
CA ASP A 325 -19.67 -18.17 8.90
C ASP A 325 -20.72 -17.29 8.20
N GLY A 326 -20.30 -16.57 7.16
CA GLY A 326 -21.20 -15.68 6.39
C GLY A 326 -21.91 -16.36 5.22
N GLY A 327 -21.46 -17.56 4.80
CA GLY A 327 -21.87 -18.19 3.57
C GLY A 327 -21.36 -17.47 2.34
N VAL A 328 -22.10 -17.48 1.25
CA VAL A 328 -21.82 -16.67 0.06
C VAL A 328 -22.00 -15.19 0.40
N ASN A 329 -21.01 -14.37 0.09
CA ASN A 329 -21.11 -12.93 0.24
C ASN A 329 -20.86 -12.20 -1.08
N LEU A 330 -21.62 -11.13 -1.29
CA LEU A 330 -21.48 -10.20 -2.40
C LEU A 330 -21.44 -8.79 -1.84
N GLN A 331 -20.40 -8.05 -2.19
CA GLN A 331 -20.21 -6.64 -1.85
C GLN A 331 -20.25 -5.80 -3.11
N THR A 332 -21.05 -4.76 -3.12
CA THR A 332 -21.20 -3.87 -4.28
C THR A 332 -20.94 -2.42 -3.87
N PRO A 333 -19.66 -2.03 -3.72
CA PRO A 333 -19.33 -0.69 -3.27
C PRO A 333 -19.68 0.35 -4.35
N TYR A 334 -20.25 1.48 -3.90
CA TYR A 334 -20.51 2.66 -4.71
C TYR A 334 -19.72 3.84 -4.16
N TYR A 335 -18.91 4.43 -4.99
CA TYR A 335 -18.08 5.58 -4.67
C TYR A 335 -18.80 6.89 -5.03
N PHE A 336 -18.79 7.84 -4.12
CA PHE A 336 -19.32 9.19 -4.27
C PHE A 336 -18.18 10.20 -4.33
N ASN A 337 -17.93 10.77 -5.48
CA ASN A 337 -17.04 11.91 -5.64
C ASN A 337 -17.79 13.20 -5.28
N LEU A 338 -17.86 13.52 -3.99
CA LEU A 338 -18.67 14.64 -3.49
C LEU A 338 -18.02 15.98 -3.76
N ALA A 339 -16.68 16.06 -3.55
CA ALA A 339 -15.88 17.24 -3.82
C ALA A 339 -14.41 16.88 -4.01
N PRO A 340 -13.56 17.79 -4.50
CA PRO A 340 -12.12 17.52 -4.65
C PRO A 340 -11.43 17.10 -3.36
N ASN A 341 -11.95 17.51 -2.22
CA ASN A 341 -11.34 17.34 -0.91
C ASN A 341 -12.14 16.45 0.06
N TYR A 342 -13.27 15.89 -0.35
CA TYR A 342 -13.99 14.87 0.42
C TYR A 342 -14.78 13.93 -0.50
N ASP A 343 -14.86 12.70 -0.09
CA ASP A 343 -15.56 11.63 -0.80
C ASP A 343 -16.17 10.63 0.17
N ALA A 344 -17.01 9.77 -0.35
CA ALA A 344 -17.62 8.69 0.40
C ALA A 344 -17.70 7.41 -0.42
N THR A 345 -17.69 6.28 0.27
CA THR A 345 -17.98 4.97 -0.33
C THR A 345 -19.05 4.28 0.50
N LEU A 346 -20.11 3.84 -0.15
CA LEU A 346 -21.17 3.06 0.48
C LEU A 346 -21.11 1.62 -0.06
N THR A 347 -20.97 0.66 0.84
CA THR A 347 -20.80 -0.75 0.49
C THR A 347 -21.91 -1.59 1.09
N PRO A 348 -23.00 -1.84 0.37
CA PRO A 348 -23.93 -2.89 0.73
C PRO A 348 -23.27 -4.27 0.56
N SER A 349 -23.44 -5.11 1.58
CA SER A 349 -22.92 -6.48 1.64
C SER A 349 -24.06 -7.43 1.91
N VAL A 350 -24.25 -8.41 1.05
CA VAL A 350 -25.30 -9.42 1.14
C VAL A 350 -24.66 -10.77 1.45
N PHE A 351 -25.17 -11.42 2.49
CA PHE A 351 -24.72 -12.73 2.95
C PHE A 351 -25.82 -13.76 2.78
N SER A 352 -25.48 -15.00 2.48
CA SER A 352 -26.50 -16.07 2.43
C SER A 352 -26.95 -16.49 3.83
N ASN A 353 -26.07 -16.39 4.84
CA ASN A 353 -26.34 -16.88 6.20
C ASN A 353 -26.65 -15.76 7.21
N ARG A 354 -26.42 -14.50 6.86
CA ARG A 354 -26.66 -13.32 7.71
C ARG A 354 -27.59 -12.34 7.02
N ASN A 355 -28.11 -11.39 7.75
CA ASN A 355 -28.84 -10.28 7.16
C ASN A 355 -27.88 -9.32 6.40
N PRO A 356 -28.38 -8.50 5.48
CA PRO A 356 -27.53 -7.54 4.76
C PRO A 356 -26.88 -6.52 5.71
N MET A 357 -25.62 -6.19 5.43
CA MET A 357 -24.88 -5.17 6.14
C MET A 357 -24.61 -3.98 5.22
N LEU A 358 -24.67 -2.78 5.78
CA LEU A 358 -24.29 -1.56 5.10
C LEU A 358 -23.05 -0.98 5.76
N THR A 359 -21.97 -0.80 4.97
CA THR A 359 -20.74 -0.13 5.41
C THR A 359 -20.61 1.20 4.67
N GLY A 360 -20.36 2.27 5.41
CA GLY A 360 -20.08 3.60 4.87
C GLY A 360 -18.68 4.05 5.26
N GLU A 361 -17.93 4.55 4.30
CA GLU A 361 -16.66 5.24 4.52
C GLU A 361 -16.79 6.68 4.04
N PHE A 362 -16.39 7.63 4.85
CA PHE A 362 -16.30 9.04 4.50
C PHE A 362 -14.88 9.54 4.75
N ARG A 363 -14.25 10.12 3.73
CA ARG A 363 -12.90 10.68 3.80
C ARG A 363 -12.94 12.17 3.49
N TYR A 364 -12.15 12.93 4.21
CA TYR A 364 -12.03 14.36 4.01
C TYR A 364 -10.60 14.86 4.18
N LEU A 365 -10.28 15.89 3.44
CA LEU A 365 -9.04 16.64 3.51
C LEU A 365 -9.39 18.13 3.59
N THR A 366 -9.03 18.78 4.67
CA THR A 366 -9.23 20.21 4.84
C THR A 366 -7.93 20.97 4.59
N ARG A 367 -8.04 22.21 4.20
CA ARG A 367 -6.86 23.04 3.92
C ARG A 367 -5.99 23.28 5.14
N ASP A 368 -6.63 23.54 6.31
CA ASP A 368 -5.95 24.01 7.51
C ASP A 368 -6.12 23.09 8.72
N TYR A 369 -7.10 22.18 8.69
CA TYR A 369 -7.47 21.33 9.83
C TYR A 369 -7.14 19.85 9.62
N GLY A 370 -6.35 19.52 8.60
CA GLY A 370 -5.86 18.17 8.36
C GLY A 370 -6.83 17.27 7.60
N ALA A 371 -6.63 15.97 7.71
CA ALA A 371 -7.36 14.94 7.00
C ALA A 371 -7.88 13.88 7.96
N GLY A 372 -9.01 13.28 7.60
CA GLY A 372 -9.54 12.18 8.37
C GLY A 372 -10.44 11.27 7.56
N ASN A 373 -10.75 10.13 8.17
CA ASN A 373 -11.73 9.19 7.66
C ASN A 373 -12.66 8.71 8.79
N ILE A 374 -13.89 8.43 8.41
CA ILE A 374 -14.91 7.81 9.25
C ILE A 374 -15.40 6.58 8.52
N THR A 375 -15.32 5.42 9.14
CA THR A 375 -15.87 4.17 8.61
C THR A 375 -16.85 3.62 9.62
N GLY A 376 -18.08 3.36 9.20
CA GLY A 376 -19.11 2.78 10.06
C GLY A 376 -19.85 1.68 9.34
N SER A 377 -20.28 0.67 10.07
CA SER A 377 -21.10 -0.40 9.54
C SER A 377 -22.30 -0.71 10.44
N TYR A 378 -23.35 -1.18 9.81
CA TYR A 378 -24.56 -1.59 10.52
C TYR A 378 -25.18 -2.82 9.85
N LEU A 379 -25.44 -3.84 10.66
CA LEU A 379 -26.12 -5.08 10.28
C LEU A 379 -27.28 -5.30 11.24
N PRO A 380 -28.54 -5.15 10.80
CA PRO A 380 -29.70 -5.38 11.63
C PRO A 380 -29.95 -6.87 11.84
N SER A 381 -30.30 -7.27 13.04
CA SER A 381 -30.79 -8.61 13.41
C SER A 381 -29.93 -9.75 12.82
N ASP A 382 -28.67 -9.86 13.26
CA ASP A 382 -27.75 -10.87 12.74
C ASP A 382 -28.22 -12.29 13.10
N ARG A 383 -28.65 -13.08 12.11
CA ARG A 383 -29.15 -14.46 12.28
C ARG A 383 -28.12 -15.41 12.88
N GLN A 384 -26.83 -15.09 12.80
CA GLN A 384 -25.75 -15.87 13.37
C GLN A 384 -25.34 -15.36 14.78
N TYR A 385 -25.95 -14.27 15.25
CA TYR A 385 -25.64 -13.63 16.53
C TYR A 385 -26.94 -13.26 17.28
N ASN A 386 -27.72 -14.24 17.65
CA ASN A 386 -28.96 -14.12 18.44
C ASN A 386 -30.00 -13.10 17.90
N ASP A 387 -30.00 -12.84 16.60
CA ASP A 387 -30.81 -11.79 15.95
C ASP A 387 -30.58 -10.37 16.52
N GLU A 388 -29.39 -10.13 17.08
CA GLU A 388 -28.99 -8.82 17.59
C GLU A 388 -28.47 -7.91 16.49
N ASP A 389 -28.61 -6.59 16.70
CA ASP A 389 -28.07 -5.58 15.81
C ASP A 389 -26.56 -5.45 16.03
N ARG A 390 -25.80 -5.41 14.95
CA ARG A 390 -24.34 -5.29 15.02
C ARG A 390 -23.85 -4.04 14.30
N SER A 391 -22.90 -3.34 14.91
CA SER A 391 -22.38 -2.09 14.37
C SER A 391 -20.92 -1.85 14.70
N SER A 392 -20.28 -1.03 13.89
CA SER A 392 -18.94 -0.52 14.15
C SER A 392 -18.81 0.94 13.78
N LEU A 393 -17.87 1.63 14.42
CA LEU A 393 -17.50 3.00 14.09
C LEU A 393 -16.02 3.20 14.31
N PHE A 394 -15.32 3.58 13.26
CA PHE A 394 -13.90 3.89 13.26
C PHE A 394 -13.71 5.29 12.73
N TYR A 395 -13.08 6.14 13.54
CA TYR A 395 -12.73 7.50 13.17
C TYR A 395 -11.25 7.72 13.40
N GLN A 396 -10.59 8.31 12.42
CA GLN A 396 -9.22 8.79 12.52
C GLN A 396 -9.12 10.17 11.88
N HIS A 397 -8.51 11.08 12.61
CA HIS A 397 -8.19 12.41 12.12
C HIS A 397 -6.73 12.72 12.42
N ARG A 398 -6.03 13.30 11.44
CA ARG A 398 -4.65 13.76 11.58
C ARG A 398 -4.56 15.20 11.11
N TRP A 399 -3.93 15.98 11.95
CA TRP A 399 -3.65 17.38 11.68
C TRP A 399 -2.16 17.67 11.88
N GLN A 400 -1.62 18.55 11.04
CA GLN A 400 -0.28 19.08 11.17
C GLN A 400 -0.33 20.60 11.01
N SER A 401 0.34 21.32 11.92
CA SER A 401 0.41 22.77 11.87
C SER A 401 1.18 23.25 10.64
N LYS A 402 0.68 24.29 10.00
CA LYS A 402 1.37 24.95 8.88
C LYS A 402 2.46 25.88 9.36
N ASP A 403 2.21 26.56 10.48
CA ASP A 403 3.15 27.53 11.04
C ASP A 403 4.28 26.86 11.81
N ILE A 404 3.99 25.72 12.42
CA ILE A 404 4.94 24.90 13.18
C ILE A 404 4.88 23.46 12.60
N PRO A 405 5.64 23.13 11.55
CA PRO A 405 5.55 21.83 10.88
C PRO A 405 5.85 20.62 11.78
N THR A 406 6.47 20.86 12.93
CA THR A 406 6.79 19.83 13.93
C THR A 406 5.69 19.64 14.99
N LEU A 407 4.61 20.41 14.92
CA LEU A 407 3.42 20.24 15.76
C LEU A 407 2.34 19.50 14.99
N SER A 408 1.91 18.37 15.51
CA SER A 408 0.84 17.54 14.94
C SER A 408 -0.16 17.12 16.00
N ALA A 409 -1.37 16.80 15.58
CA ALA A 409 -2.38 16.22 16.44
C ALA A 409 -3.11 15.06 15.73
N GLU A 410 -3.54 14.10 16.51
CA GLU A 410 -4.30 12.94 16.04
C GLU A 410 -5.49 12.71 16.97
N ALA A 411 -6.64 12.41 16.38
CA ALA A 411 -7.81 11.89 17.09
C ALA A 411 -8.17 10.53 16.53
N VAL A 412 -8.39 9.55 17.40
CA VAL A 412 -8.77 8.18 17.06
C VAL A 412 -9.97 7.80 17.93
N TYR A 413 -11.01 7.25 17.32
CA TYR A 413 -12.13 6.65 18.00
C TYR A 413 -12.48 5.32 17.36
N GLN A 414 -12.48 4.26 18.15
CA GLN A 414 -12.79 2.91 17.69
C GLN A 414 -13.90 2.32 18.57
N TYR A 415 -14.88 1.73 17.91
CA TYR A 415 -16.03 1.10 18.56
C TYR A 415 -16.55 -0.07 17.76
N VAL A 416 -16.90 -1.15 18.43
CA VAL A 416 -17.71 -2.25 17.89
C VAL A 416 -18.82 -2.63 18.88
N SER A 417 -19.91 -3.17 18.38
CA SER A 417 -21.06 -3.55 19.20
C SER A 417 -20.78 -4.68 20.19
N ASP A 418 -19.89 -5.58 19.82
CA ASP A 418 -19.62 -6.81 20.54
C ASP A 418 -18.20 -7.34 20.31
N SER A 419 -17.75 -8.24 21.19
CA SER A 419 -16.40 -8.80 21.13
C SER A 419 -16.17 -9.75 19.96
N ALA A 420 -17.22 -10.39 19.44
CA ALA A 420 -17.13 -11.29 18.29
C ALA A 420 -17.10 -10.57 16.93
N TYR A 421 -17.29 -9.25 16.91
CA TYR A 421 -17.41 -8.46 15.68
C TYR A 421 -16.27 -8.67 14.71
N PHE A 422 -15.03 -8.59 15.17
CA PHE A 422 -13.85 -8.78 14.32
C PHE A 422 -13.66 -10.22 13.87
N ASN A 423 -14.05 -11.17 14.70
CA ASN A 423 -14.02 -12.58 14.35
C ASN A 423 -14.92 -12.89 13.15
N ASP A 424 -16.13 -12.36 13.18
CA ASP A 424 -17.17 -12.65 12.19
C ASP A 424 -17.00 -11.85 10.90
N PHE A 425 -16.39 -10.67 10.97
CA PHE A 425 -16.25 -9.75 9.84
C PHE A 425 -14.80 -9.48 9.43
N ASP A 426 -13.83 -10.26 9.91
CA ASP A 426 -12.41 -10.16 9.53
C ASP A 426 -12.18 -10.36 8.02
N THR A 427 -13.10 -11.06 7.36
CA THR A 427 -13.05 -11.21 5.91
C THR A 427 -13.44 -9.94 5.14
N MET A 428 -13.86 -8.87 5.84
CA MET A 428 -14.31 -7.63 5.25
C MET A 428 -13.28 -6.51 5.38
N ASP A 429 -12.38 -6.45 4.44
CA ASP A 429 -11.50 -5.36 4.02
C ASP A 429 -10.55 -4.68 5.03
N SER A 430 -10.96 -3.60 5.62
CA SER A 430 -10.08 -2.70 6.36
C SER A 430 -9.93 -3.06 7.84
N LEU A 431 -10.71 -4.02 8.31
CA LEU A 431 -10.74 -4.40 9.73
C LEU A 431 -9.68 -5.46 10.09
N ASN A 432 -9.04 -6.04 9.09
CA ASN A 432 -8.06 -7.12 9.25
C ASN A 432 -6.85 -6.77 10.14
N THR A 433 -6.49 -5.49 10.22
CA THR A 433 -5.39 -5.02 11.08
C THR A 433 -5.83 -4.81 12.53
N LEU A 434 -7.13 -4.76 12.80
CA LEU A 434 -7.69 -4.47 14.11
C LEU A 434 -8.10 -5.73 14.87
N GLY A 435 -8.30 -6.86 14.19
CA GLY A 435 -8.79 -8.10 14.75
C GLY A 435 -7.96 -8.71 15.90
N ASN A 436 -6.70 -8.28 16.05
CA ASN A 436 -5.82 -8.69 17.16
C ASN A 436 -5.78 -7.68 18.31
N GLN A 437 -6.54 -6.61 18.26
CA GLN A 437 -6.59 -5.59 19.30
C GLN A 437 -7.73 -5.89 20.27
N LEU A 438 -7.40 -6.27 21.49
CA LEU A 438 -8.39 -6.44 22.56
C LEU A 438 -8.86 -5.11 23.16
N ASN A 439 -8.06 -4.05 23.04
CA ASN A 439 -8.35 -2.74 23.59
C ASN A 439 -8.44 -1.71 22.44
N LEU A 440 -9.64 -1.29 22.11
CA LEU A 440 -9.89 -0.31 21.07
C LEU A 440 -9.70 1.11 21.61
N PRO A 441 -8.73 1.86 21.10
CA PRO A 441 -8.41 3.17 21.65
C PRO A 441 -9.45 4.23 21.26
N ARG A 442 -9.71 5.13 22.20
CA ARG A 442 -10.41 6.38 22.03
C ARG A 442 -9.50 7.46 22.57
N ARG A 443 -8.73 8.10 21.65
CA ARG A 443 -7.68 9.04 22.09
C ARG A 443 -7.66 10.30 21.27
N ILE A 444 -7.20 11.36 21.93
CA ILE A 444 -6.76 12.61 21.29
C ILE A 444 -5.35 12.84 21.78
N GLN A 445 -4.43 13.06 20.86
CA GLN A 445 -3.04 13.34 21.20
C GLN A 445 -2.48 14.48 20.37
N ALA A 446 -1.56 15.24 20.95
CA ALA A 446 -0.76 16.23 20.27
C ALA A 446 0.71 15.92 20.48
N ASN A 447 1.50 16.01 19.42
CA ASN A 447 2.93 15.79 19.42
C ASN A 447 3.64 17.05 18.92
N TYR A 448 4.71 17.43 19.61
CA TYR A 448 5.61 18.47 19.19
C TYR A 448 7.05 17.95 19.27
N TYR A 449 7.86 18.25 18.28
CA TYR A 449 9.29 17.92 18.34
C TYR A 449 10.14 19.02 17.72
N ASN A 450 11.33 19.18 18.26
CA ASN A 450 12.43 19.94 17.66
C ASN A 450 13.75 19.27 18.06
N ASP A 451 14.88 19.88 17.74
CA ASP A 451 16.21 19.31 18.04
C ASP A 451 16.47 19.06 19.54
N TYR A 452 15.70 19.70 20.42
CA TYR A 452 15.93 19.70 21.86
C TYR A 452 14.75 19.13 22.67
N LEU A 453 13.56 19.08 22.10
CA LEU A 453 12.36 18.71 22.83
C LEU A 453 11.43 17.84 21.96
N THR A 454 11.02 16.71 22.52
CA THR A 454 9.86 15.95 22.05
C THR A 454 8.80 15.98 23.15
N ALA A 455 7.63 16.47 22.84
CA ALA A 455 6.51 16.58 23.78
C ALA A 455 5.29 15.84 23.25
N LEU A 456 4.63 15.09 24.13
CA LEU A 456 3.36 14.40 23.88
C LEU A 456 2.35 14.84 24.92
N ALA A 457 1.17 15.25 24.47
CA ALA A 457 -0.01 15.42 25.32
C ALA A 457 -1.10 14.48 24.82
N LYS A 458 -1.66 13.67 25.71
CA LYS A 458 -2.60 12.60 25.32
C LYS A 458 -3.74 12.46 26.34
N PHE A 459 -4.97 12.28 25.81
CA PHE A 459 -6.13 11.78 26.53
C PHE A 459 -6.56 10.46 25.88
N GLU A 460 -6.69 9.39 26.68
CA GLU A 460 -6.92 8.06 26.13
C GLU A 460 -7.83 7.24 27.03
N THR A 461 -8.85 6.66 26.44
CA THR A 461 -9.74 5.65 27.03
C THR A 461 -9.81 4.44 26.10
N PHE A 462 -10.40 3.35 26.54
CA PHE A 462 -10.50 2.12 25.77
C PHE A 462 -11.88 1.50 25.83
N GLN A 463 -12.29 0.83 24.75
CA GLN A 463 -13.25 -0.25 24.77
C GLN A 463 -12.46 -1.57 24.82
N THR A 464 -12.60 -2.33 25.90
CA THR A 464 -11.94 -3.64 26.05
C THR A 464 -12.88 -4.74 25.59
N LEU A 465 -12.40 -5.58 24.69
CA LEU A 465 -13.12 -6.74 24.16
C LEU A 465 -12.77 -8.00 24.95
N SER A 466 -13.65 -8.97 24.96
CA SER A 466 -13.38 -10.27 25.55
C SER A 466 -12.23 -10.98 24.84
N SER A 467 -11.35 -11.64 25.60
CA SER A 467 -10.20 -12.34 25.04
C SER A 467 -10.58 -13.62 24.30
N ASP A 468 -11.76 -14.19 24.56
CA ASP A 468 -12.24 -15.38 23.88
C ASP A 468 -12.92 -15.06 22.53
N LEU A 469 -13.12 -13.77 22.23
CA LEU A 469 -13.74 -13.26 20.98
C LEU A 469 -15.10 -13.91 20.64
N THR A 470 -15.66 -14.70 21.59
CA THR A 470 -16.98 -15.32 21.42
C THR A 470 -18.09 -14.44 22.03
N GLY A 471 -17.69 -13.45 22.82
CA GLY A 471 -18.59 -12.54 23.52
C GLY A 471 -19.26 -13.13 24.77
N ASN A 472 -18.90 -14.38 25.11
CA ASN A 472 -19.55 -15.10 26.23
C ASN A 472 -18.95 -14.77 27.61
N GLN A 473 -17.77 -14.18 27.68
CA GLN A 473 -17.13 -13.74 28.93
C GLN A 473 -16.87 -12.24 28.87
N GLU A 474 -17.55 -11.49 29.70
CA GLU A 474 -17.21 -10.09 29.92
C GLU A 474 -15.89 -9.96 30.68
N VAL A 475 -15.05 -9.04 30.26
CA VAL A 475 -13.82 -8.70 30.95
C VAL A 475 -14.20 -7.91 32.19
N LEU A 476 -13.81 -8.40 33.37
CA LEU A 476 -14.05 -7.69 34.62
C LEU A 476 -13.37 -6.33 34.60
N ASP A 477 -14.02 -5.33 35.17
CA ASP A 477 -13.52 -3.96 35.17
C ASP A 477 -12.12 -3.83 35.80
N LYS A 478 -11.82 -4.63 36.81
CA LYS A 478 -10.50 -4.69 37.46
C LYS A 478 -9.36 -5.14 36.50
N ASP A 479 -9.69 -5.86 35.42
CA ASP A 479 -8.73 -6.39 34.45
C ASP A 479 -8.61 -5.51 33.19
N LYS A 480 -9.44 -4.45 33.06
CA LYS A 480 -9.35 -3.48 31.98
C LYS A 480 -8.17 -2.52 32.17
N PRO A 481 -7.59 -2.01 31.08
CA PRO A 481 -6.49 -1.04 31.16
C PRO A 481 -6.96 0.28 31.79
N TYR A 482 -6.03 0.95 32.50
CA TYR A 482 -6.30 2.29 33.01
C TYR A 482 -6.44 3.31 31.88
N TYR A 483 -7.39 4.21 32.01
CA TYR A 483 -7.48 5.41 31.19
C TYR A 483 -6.37 6.40 31.57
N ARG A 484 -5.97 7.25 30.64
CA ARG A 484 -4.98 8.30 30.82
C ARG A 484 -5.61 9.66 30.53
N LEU A 485 -5.86 10.46 31.58
CA LEU A 485 -6.73 11.62 31.50
C LEU A 485 -6.22 12.81 32.32
N PRO A 486 -5.14 13.55 31.95
CA PRO A 486 -4.27 13.40 30.77
C PRO A 486 -3.01 12.58 31.00
N GLN A 487 -2.23 12.38 29.95
CA GLN A 487 -0.79 12.10 30.00
C GLN A 487 -0.01 13.18 29.30
N LEU A 488 1.06 13.67 29.92
CA LEU A 488 2.02 14.64 29.37
C LEU A 488 3.41 14.04 29.48
N SER A 489 4.07 13.82 28.33
CA SER A 489 5.42 13.26 28.27
C SER A 489 6.35 14.23 27.58
N LEU A 490 7.49 14.51 28.19
CA LEU A 490 8.54 15.39 27.67
C LEU A 490 9.85 14.61 27.64
N HIS A 491 10.49 14.57 26.48
CA HIS A 491 11.86 14.14 26.32
C HIS A 491 12.67 15.35 25.84
N TYR A 492 13.70 15.70 26.58
CA TYR A 492 14.46 16.92 26.29
C TYR A 492 15.96 16.70 26.34
N LYS A 493 16.68 17.51 25.54
CA LYS A 493 18.13 17.59 25.52
C LYS A 493 18.53 19.04 25.80
N LEU A 494 19.44 19.25 26.76
CA LEU A 494 19.91 20.56 27.14
C LEU A 494 21.30 20.84 26.52
N PRO A 495 21.44 21.71 25.53
CA PRO A 495 22.68 21.90 24.77
C PRO A 495 23.67 22.87 25.42
N TRP A 496 23.36 23.38 26.61
CA TRP A 496 24.06 24.53 27.20
C TRP A 496 25.46 24.24 27.71
N ILE A 497 25.85 23.00 27.86
CA ILE A 497 27.16 22.58 28.31
C ILE A 497 27.82 21.73 27.24
N GLU A 498 28.73 22.34 26.46
CA GLU A 498 29.28 21.70 25.23
C GLU A 498 29.91 20.30 25.39
N LYS A 499 30.38 19.99 26.61
CA LYS A 499 31.07 18.71 26.86
C LYS A 499 30.15 17.61 27.44
N PHE A 500 28.95 17.98 27.85
CA PHE A 500 28.02 17.08 28.49
C PHE A 500 26.77 16.90 27.62
N ASP A 501 26.37 15.65 27.43
CA ASP A 501 25.05 15.34 26.92
C ASP A 501 24.08 15.28 28.10
N ILE A 502 23.29 16.35 28.28
CA ILE A 502 22.27 16.40 29.31
C ILE A 502 20.93 16.11 28.65
N THR A 503 20.32 14.98 29.05
CA THR A 503 19.02 14.55 28.57
C THR A 503 18.05 14.37 29.72
N GLY A 504 16.77 14.55 29.47
CA GLY A 504 15.76 14.32 30.48
C GLY A 504 14.48 13.77 29.94
N VAL A 505 13.75 13.10 30.82
CA VAL A 505 12.40 12.59 30.60
C VAL A 505 11.54 13.06 31.77
N SER A 506 10.39 13.65 31.44
CA SER A 506 9.35 13.95 32.43
C SER A 506 8.03 13.42 31.91
N ASP A 507 7.38 12.54 32.68
CA ASP A 507 6.09 11.96 32.35
C ASP A 507 5.11 12.20 33.50
N PHE A 508 4.03 12.88 33.21
CA PHE A 508 2.90 13.03 34.12
C PHE A 508 1.70 12.32 33.53
N ALA A 509 1.03 11.49 34.31
CA ALA A 509 -0.20 10.84 33.89
C ALA A 509 -1.19 10.74 35.06
N TYR A 510 -2.44 11.09 34.78
CA TYR A 510 -3.55 10.80 35.67
C TYR A 510 -4.25 9.54 35.16
N PHE A 511 -4.23 8.51 36.00
CA PHE A 511 -4.81 7.21 35.71
C PHE A 511 -6.18 7.07 36.36
N LYS A 512 -7.15 6.55 35.61
CA LYS A 512 -8.45 6.21 36.11
C LYS A 512 -8.93 4.88 35.52
N ARG A 513 -9.50 4.00 36.37
CA ARG A 513 -10.15 2.77 35.93
C ARG A 513 -11.52 2.69 36.59
N PRO A 514 -12.62 3.04 35.86
CA PRO A 514 -13.96 2.90 36.36
C PRO A 514 -14.28 1.44 36.68
N ILE A 515 -14.95 1.19 37.81
CA ILE A 515 -15.35 -0.13 38.25
C ILE A 515 -16.86 -0.08 38.51
N ASP A 516 -17.64 -0.52 37.56
CA ASP A 516 -19.10 -0.51 37.58
C ASP A 516 -19.70 -1.89 37.91
N ASP A 517 -18.93 -2.97 37.70
CA ASP A 517 -19.33 -4.36 37.90
C ASP A 517 -19.12 -4.85 39.35
N GLY A 518 -18.60 -4.04 40.25
CA GLY A 518 -18.29 -4.40 41.63
C GLY A 518 -17.13 -5.36 41.78
N SER A 519 -16.35 -5.63 40.75
CA SER A 519 -15.19 -6.55 40.79
C SER A 519 -14.05 -6.04 41.66
N ALA A 520 -13.97 -4.74 41.90
CA ALA A 520 -13.02 -4.05 42.75
C ALA A 520 -13.56 -2.67 43.16
N LEU A 521 -12.77 -1.90 43.89
CA LEU A 521 -13.06 -0.49 44.14
C LEU A 521 -12.46 0.36 42.99
N GLU A 522 -13.09 1.50 42.71
CA GLU A 522 -12.56 2.43 41.70
C GLU A 522 -11.15 2.87 42.07
N GLN A 523 -10.26 2.85 41.08
CA GLN A 523 -8.84 3.14 41.23
C GLN A 523 -8.47 4.34 40.37
N SER A 524 -7.93 5.38 41.01
CA SER A 524 -7.42 6.57 40.35
C SER A 524 -6.21 7.14 41.09
N ALA A 525 -5.23 7.60 40.34
CA ALA A 525 -4.03 8.22 40.86
C ALA A 525 -3.31 9.09 39.82
N GLY A 526 -2.65 10.14 40.30
CA GLY A 526 -1.69 10.89 39.54
C GLY A 526 -0.27 10.30 39.70
N ARG A 527 0.43 10.09 38.63
CA ARG A 527 1.85 9.71 38.62
C ARG A 527 2.68 10.77 37.95
N MET A 528 3.81 11.12 38.53
CA MET A 528 4.84 11.98 37.93
C MET A 528 6.18 11.27 38.00
N PHE A 529 6.80 11.05 36.87
CA PHE A 529 8.14 10.51 36.75
C PHE A 529 9.07 11.53 36.11
N ASN A 530 10.27 11.70 36.71
CA ASN A 530 11.30 12.56 36.16
C ASN A 530 12.63 11.81 36.18
N LYS A 531 13.35 11.87 35.07
CA LYS A 531 14.74 11.42 34.98
C LYS A 531 15.55 12.47 34.26
N ILE A 532 16.67 12.88 34.87
CA ILE A 532 17.65 13.71 34.22
C ILE A 532 18.99 12.97 34.21
N THR A 533 19.64 12.92 33.08
CA THR A 533 20.90 12.21 32.85
C THR A 533 21.94 13.19 32.33
N ALA A 534 23.09 13.23 32.97
CA ALA A 534 24.28 13.92 32.50
C ALA A 534 25.34 12.89 32.11
N ALA A 535 25.67 12.84 30.84
CA ALA A 535 26.68 11.96 30.27
C ALA A 535 27.86 12.78 29.74
N TYR A 536 29.08 12.25 29.89
CA TYR A 536 30.30 12.87 29.36
C TYR A 536 30.94 11.92 28.31
N PRO A 537 30.58 12.04 27.03
CA PRO A 537 31.11 11.15 25.97
C PRO A 537 32.55 11.52 25.62
N ILE A 538 33.45 10.57 25.76
CA ILE A 538 34.84 10.65 25.33
C ILE A 538 35.00 9.76 24.10
N ASN A 539 34.96 10.35 22.92
CA ASN A 539 35.05 9.58 21.66
C ASN A 539 36.44 9.69 21.02
N ARG A 540 36.95 8.55 20.54
CA ARG A 540 38.19 8.43 19.78
C ARG A 540 37.93 7.51 18.56
N ALA A 541 38.82 7.55 17.58
CA ALA A 541 38.67 6.68 16.39
C ALA A 541 38.69 5.18 16.76
N TRP A 542 39.40 4.79 17.80
CA TRP A 542 39.56 3.43 18.28
C TRP A 542 38.52 2.98 19.33
N GLY A 543 37.68 3.89 19.82
CA GLY A 543 36.68 3.53 20.85
C GLY A 543 36.10 4.72 21.57
N TYR A 544 35.28 4.46 22.57
CA TYR A 544 34.63 5.48 23.39
C TYR A 544 34.54 5.06 24.87
N VAL A 545 34.39 6.06 25.74
CA VAL A 545 34.06 5.90 27.15
C VAL A 545 33.05 6.98 27.51
N THR A 546 31.91 6.57 28.04
CA THR A 546 30.82 7.48 28.41
C THR A 546 30.36 7.22 29.85
N PRO A 547 30.93 7.87 30.83
CA PRO A 547 30.35 7.94 32.16
C PRO A 547 29.09 8.77 32.15
N ALA A 548 28.07 8.35 32.90
CA ALA A 548 26.85 9.09 33.09
C ALA A 548 26.28 8.94 34.50
N VAL A 549 25.63 10.00 34.95
CA VAL A 549 24.88 10.04 36.19
C VAL A 549 23.44 10.44 35.89
N SER A 550 22.49 9.70 36.38
CA SER A 550 21.07 10.02 36.26
C SER A 550 20.46 10.19 37.66
N LEU A 551 19.55 11.14 37.75
CA LEU A 551 18.70 11.31 38.94
C LEU A 551 17.27 10.97 38.50
N GLN A 552 16.64 10.05 39.21
CA GLN A 552 15.29 9.56 38.92
C GLN A 552 14.38 9.86 40.11
N HIS A 553 13.20 10.37 39.82
CA HIS A 553 12.18 10.67 40.82
C HIS A 553 10.82 10.17 40.34
N LEU A 554 10.19 9.34 41.14
CA LEU A 554 8.82 8.84 40.93
C LEU A 554 7.96 9.34 42.08
N TYR A 555 6.91 10.07 41.74
CA TYR A 555 5.91 10.54 42.67
C TYR A 555 4.51 10.04 42.23
N THR A 556 3.80 9.41 43.18
CA THR A 556 2.43 8.94 42.94
C THR A 556 1.52 9.52 44.02
N GLN A 557 0.39 10.07 43.63
CA GLN A 557 -0.64 10.61 44.49
C GLN A 557 -1.96 9.88 44.26
N TYR A 558 -2.50 9.25 45.27
CA TYR A 558 -3.76 8.51 45.23
C TYR A 558 -4.95 9.41 45.52
N ASP A 559 -6.07 9.17 44.84
CA ASP A 559 -7.34 9.80 45.22
C ASP A 559 -7.88 9.22 46.51
N GLN A 560 -8.60 10.00 47.30
CA GLN A 560 -9.08 9.63 48.63
C GLN A 560 -10.08 8.44 48.64
N GLU A 561 -10.75 8.23 47.50
CA GLU A 561 -11.74 7.17 47.30
C GLU A 561 -11.10 5.87 46.74
N THR A 562 -9.84 5.92 46.38
CA THR A 562 -9.13 4.80 45.76
C THR A 562 -8.57 3.89 46.83
N VAL A 563 -9.14 2.73 47.04
CA VAL A 563 -8.53 1.65 47.83
C VAL A 563 -7.81 0.73 46.87
N LEU A 564 -6.53 0.93 46.79
CA LEU A 564 -5.64 0.08 46.01
C LEU A 564 -5.39 -1.19 46.77
N ASP A 565 -5.86 -2.30 46.30
CA ASP A 565 -5.71 -3.67 46.79
C ASP A 565 -5.31 -3.87 48.31
N ASN A 566 -5.56 -5.01 48.92
CA ASN A 566 -5.46 -5.28 50.34
C ASN A 566 -4.12 -4.96 51.03
N ASN A 567 -3.10 -4.53 50.24
CA ASN A 567 -1.78 -4.21 50.76
C ASN A 567 -1.49 -2.71 50.91
N TYR A 568 -2.41 -1.82 50.53
CA TYR A 568 -2.18 -0.39 50.62
C TYR A 568 -2.84 0.21 51.87
N SER A 569 -2.00 0.84 52.70
CA SER A 569 -2.47 1.52 53.88
C SER A 569 -3.31 2.75 53.50
N LYS A 570 -4.52 2.86 54.11
CA LYS A 570 -5.41 4.04 53.92
C LYS A 570 -4.75 5.36 54.39
N ASP A 571 -3.63 5.31 55.06
CA ASP A 571 -2.95 6.45 55.66
C ASP A 571 -1.93 7.12 54.73
N ASN A 572 -1.49 6.43 53.66
CA ASN A 572 -0.50 6.96 52.71
C ASN A 572 -1.17 7.47 51.45
N LYS A 573 -1.46 8.77 51.39
CA LYS A 573 -2.06 9.43 50.17
C LYS A 573 -1.07 9.70 49.06
N SER A 574 0.23 9.53 49.31
CA SER A 574 1.26 9.78 48.32
C SER A 574 2.55 9.00 48.61
N LYS A 575 3.28 8.64 47.58
CA LYS A 575 4.62 8.02 47.67
C LYS A 575 5.59 8.81 46.79
N SER A 576 6.76 9.09 47.34
CA SER A 576 7.85 9.75 46.64
C SER A 576 9.11 8.91 46.73
N ILE A 577 9.70 8.58 45.59
CA ILE A 577 10.87 7.72 45.48
C ILE A 577 11.92 8.46 44.68
N PHE A 578 13.14 8.49 45.20
CA PHE A 578 14.27 9.12 44.59
C PHE A 578 15.45 8.17 44.47
N VAL A 579 15.93 7.90 43.26
CA VAL A 579 17.02 6.95 42.99
C VAL A 579 18.08 7.59 42.10
N PRO A 580 19.32 7.75 42.57
CA PRO A 580 20.46 8.05 41.71
C PRO A 580 20.90 6.80 40.95
N GLU A 581 21.31 6.97 39.69
CA GLU A 581 21.83 5.90 38.85
C GLU A 581 23.16 6.34 38.24
N TYR A 582 24.13 5.45 38.27
CA TYR A 582 25.47 5.64 37.75
C TYR A 582 25.68 4.62 36.62
N SER A 583 26.20 5.07 35.48
CA SER A 583 26.55 4.16 34.41
C SER A 583 27.87 4.51 33.76
N LEU A 584 28.55 3.50 33.29
CA LEU A 584 29.80 3.61 32.55
C LEU A 584 29.68 2.72 31.31
N ASP A 585 29.61 3.33 30.13
CA ASP A 585 29.54 2.61 28.87
C ASP A 585 30.84 2.82 28.09
N MET A 586 31.49 1.74 27.71
CA MET A 586 32.77 1.79 27.00
C MET A 586 32.82 0.75 25.87
N GLY A 587 33.42 1.15 24.78
CA GLY A 587 33.59 0.29 23.62
C GLY A 587 34.91 0.55 22.88
N LEU A 588 35.41 -0.48 22.26
CA LEU A 588 36.58 -0.40 21.37
C LEU A 588 36.15 -0.78 19.96
N ASN A 589 36.86 -0.25 18.97
CA ASN A 589 36.65 -0.53 17.57
C ASN A 589 37.93 -1.03 16.94
N PHE A 590 37.95 -2.27 16.52
CA PHE A 590 39.05 -2.88 15.79
C PHE A 590 38.58 -3.11 14.37
N PHE A 591 39.22 -2.51 13.39
CA PHE A 591 38.86 -2.71 11.99
C PHE A 591 40.06 -3.18 11.18
N LYS A 592 39.80 -4.03 10.22
CA LYS A 592 40.73 -4.53 9.24
C LYS A 592 40.21 -4.25 7.85
N ALA A 593 40.98 -3.47 7.07
CA ALA A 593 40.66 -3.26 5.66
C ALA A 593 40.93 -4.52 4.86
N GLY A 594 40.06 -4.83 3.91
CA GLY A 594 40.25 -5.90 2.96
C GLY A 594 41.31 -5.54 1.92
N SER A 595 42.13 -6.49 1.51
CA SER A 595 43.10 -6.33 0.41
C SER A 595 42.39 -6.61 -0.92
N PRO A 596 42.72 -5.89 -2.02
CA PRO A 596 42.25 -6.22 -3.36
C PRO A 596 42.63 -7.62 -3.82
N SER A 597 43.66 -8.19 -3.23
CA SER A 597 44.11 -9.56 -3.53
C SER A 597 43.43 -10.65 -2.71
N ASP A 598 42.62 -10.29 -1.73
CA ASP A 598 41.91 -11.24 -0.88
C ASP A 598 40.66 -11.74 -1.59
N LYS A 599 40.62 -13.02 -1.95
CA LYS A 599 39.52 -13.64 -2.70
C LYS A 599 38.18 -13.62 -1.91
N HIS A 600 38.23 -13.47 -0.59
CA HIS A 600 37.07 -13.50 0.28
C HIS A 600 36.57 -12.11 0.71
N PHE A 601 37.45 -11.10 0.71
CA PHE A 601 37.17 -9.76 1.25
C PHE A 601 37.61 -8.61 0.35
N THR A 602 37.46 -8.77 -0.96
CA THR A 602 37.91 -7.78 -1.96
C THR A 602 37.29 -6.40 -1.69
N GLY A 603 38.16 -5.44 -1.26
CA GLY A 603 37.80 -4.02 -1.13
C GLY A 603 36.92 -3.63 0.04
N GLY A 604 36.55 -4.56 0.91
CA GLY A 604 35.72 -4.29 2.08
C GLY A 604 36.50 -4.09 3.36
N TYR A 605 35.81 -4.05 4.50
CA TYR A 605 36.40 -4.02 5.82
C TYR A 605 35.64 -4.85 6.85
N GLN A 606 36.36 -5.29 7.86
CA GLN A 606 35.84 -6.01 9.01
C GLN A 606 35.93 -5.12 10.24
N LEU A 607 34.91 -5.13 11.07
CA LEU A 607 34.85 -4.38 12.31
C LEU A 607 34.53 -5.35 13.45
N ILE A 608 35.35 -5.34 14.50
CA ILE A 608 35.06 -6.01 15.77
C ILE A 608 34.92 -4.92 16.84
N SER A 609 33.79 -4.88 17.52
CA SER A 609 33.48 -3.89 18.52
C SER A 609 33.08 -4.54 19.85
N PRO A 610 34.05 -4.84 20.74
CA PRO A 610 33.74 -5.20 22.11
C PRO A 610 33.19 -3.98 22.86
N ARG A 611 32.16 -4.22 23.66
CA ARG A 611 31.48 -3.21 24.51
C ARG A 611 31.28 -3.75 25.91
N LEU A 612 31.45 -2.89 26.86
CA LEU A 612 31.24 -3.19 28.27
C LEU A 612 30.45 -2.04 28.89
N LYS A 613 29.30 -2.36 29.49
CA LYS A 613 28.51 -1.36 30.22
C LYS A 613 28.32 -1.81 31.66
N TYR A 614 28.55 -0.93 32.60
CA TYR A 614 28.25 -1.08 34.01
C TYR A 614 27.16 -0.12 34.43
N VAL A 615 26.20 -0.60 35.25
CA VAL A 615 25.09 0.22 35.76
C VAL A 615 24.91 -0.10 37.23
N TYR A 616 24.79 0.94 38.04
CA TYR A 616 24.47 0.84 39.46
C TYR A 616 23.36 1.83 39.83
N ALA A 617 22.33 1.34 40.52
CA ALA A 617 21.26 2.11 41.13
C ALA A 617 20.83 1.41 42.44
N PRO A 618 20.80 2.13 43.58
CA PRO A 618 20.42 1.52 44.84
C PRO A 618 18.95 1.11 44.85
N TYR A 619 18.63 0.13 45.68
CA TYR A 619 17.27 -0.31 45.94
C TYR A 619 16.50 0.72 46.78
N GLU A 620 15.30 1.03 46.35
CA GLU A 620 14.28 1.74 47.14
C GLU A 620 12.98 0.92 47.13
N ASP A 621 12.27 0.87 48.25
CA ASP A 621 11.04 0.12 48.40
C ASP A 621 9.89 0.79 47.60
N GLN A 622 9.32 0.03 46.68
CA GLN A 622 8.26 0.46 45.76
C GLN A 622 7.04 -0.51 45.81
N THR A 623 6.96 -1.34 46.84
CA THR A 623 5.90 -2.36 46.95
C THR A 623 4.51 -1.76 47.05
N ASP A 624 4.37 -0.53 47.54
CA ASP A 624 3.11 0.24 47.67
C ASP A 624 2.80 1.09 46.44
N VAL A 625 3.60 1.05 45.35
CA VAL A 625 3.31 1.77 44.13
C VAL A 625 2.55 0.88 43.18
N PRO A 626 1.35 1.29 42.71
CA PRO A 626 0.60 0.51 41.74
C PRO A 626 1.31 0.39 40.41
N ASN A 627 1.01 -0.69 39.70
CA ASN A 627 1.36 -0.81 38.28
C ASN A 627 0.17 -0.36 37.44
N PHE A 628 0.25 0.83 36.83
CA PHE A 628 -0.81 1.37 35.98
C PHE A 628 -0.69 0.90 34.53
N ASN A 629 0.52 0.99 33.96
CA ASN A 629 0.73 0.71 32.55
C ASN A 629 2.17 0.26 32.21
N THR A 630 2.95 -0.12 33.21
CA THR A 630 4.30 -0.60 33.03
C THR A 630 4.30 -2.11 32.77
N ARG A 631 5.13 -2.54 31.86
CA ARG A 631 5.35 -3.94 31.52
C ARG A 631 6.84 -4.23 31.47
N LEU A 632 7.22 -5.50 31.54
CA LEU A 632 8.61 -5.91 31.33
C LEU A 632 8.96 -5.89 29.85
N ALA A 633 10.17 -5.43 29.56
CA ALA A 633 10.73 -5.54 28.23
C ALA A 633 11.06 -7.00 27.90
N SER A 634 10.84 -7.38 26.65
CA SER A 634 11.32 -8.68 26.16
C SER A 634 12.83 -8.64 26.03
N LEU A 635 13.50 -9.72 26.45
CA LEU A 635 14.94 -9.85 26.34
C LEU A 635 15.33 -9.87 24.85
N ASN A 636 16.17 -8.93 24.43
CA ASN A 636 16.79 -8.87 23.11
C ASN A 636 18.14 -8.17 23.20
N PHE A 637 18.93 -8.14 22.13
CA PHE A 637 20.27 -7.56 22.18
C PHE A 637 20.28 -6.06 22.54
N PRO A 638 19.46 -5.18 21.95
CA PRO A 638 19.37 -3.78 22.40
C PRO A 638 18.98 -3.63 23.87
N GLN A 639 18.05 -4.45 24.36
CA GLN A 639 17.56 -4.39 25.74
C GLN A 639 18.66 -4.71 26.78
N LEU A 640 19.70 -5.44 26.42
CA LEU A 640 20.84 -5.66 27.32
C LEU A 640 21.50 -4.36 27.77
N TYR A 641 21.42 -3.31 26.97
CA TYR A 641 22.04 -2.02 27.25
C TYR A 641 21.11 -0.98 27.85
N GLU A 642 19.79 -1.26 27.87
CA GLU A 642 18.85 -0.40 28.56
C GLU A 642 19.08 -0.49 30.07
N ASN A 643 19.00 0.66 30.74
CA ASN A 643 19.17 0.68 32.21
C ASN A 643 17.92 0.16 32.93
N SER A 644 16.78 0.10 32.25
CA SER A 644 15.52 -0.35 32.78
C SER A 644 14.98 -1.56 32.04
N TRP A 645 14.52 -2.58 32.76
CA TRP A 645 13.69 -3.66 32.26
C TRP A 645 12.22 -3.30 32.14
N PHE A 646 11.83 -2.13 32.71
CA PHE A 646 10.47 -1.67 32.73
C PHE A 646 10.19 -0.77 31.53
N LEU A 647 9.17 -1.14 30.75
CA LEU A 647 8.59 -0.32 29.67
C LEU A 647 7.41 0.47 30.25
N GLY A 648 7.72 1.59 30.85
CA GLY A 648 6.81 2.49 31.56
C GLY A 648 7.53 3.14 32.71
N TYR A 649 6.79 3.88 33.52
CA TYR A 649 7.36 4.71 34.57
C TYR A 649 6.77 4.44 35.98
N ASP A 650 6.14 3.27 36.19
CA ASP A 650 5.57 2.90 37.50
C ASP A 650 6.63 2.30 38.44
N ARG A 651 7.82 2.03 37.95
CA ARG A 651 8.94 1.49 38.71
C ARG A 651 10.25 2.15 38.30
N ILE A 652 11.13 2.34 39.26
CA ILE A 652 12.55 2.67 39.08
C ILE A 652 13.35 1.42 39.43
N PRO A 653 14.09 0.80 38.47
CA PRO A 653 14.83 -0.41 38.76
C PRO A 653 16.00 -0.17 39.70
N ASP A 654 16.28 -1.11 40.61
CA ASP A 654 17.55 -1.25 41.25
C ASP A 654 18.51 -2.00 40.33
N ASN A 655 19.72 -1.50 40.20
CA ASN A 655 20.70 -2.04 39.25
C ASN A 655 22.06 -2.23 39.90
N ASN A 656 22.67 -3.39 39.76
CA ASN A 656 24.09 -3.61 39.98
C ASN A 656 24.54 -4.69 39.00
N HIS A 657 24.84 -4.32 37.77
CA HIS A 657 25.14 -5.27 36.71
C HIS A 657 26.20 -4.79 35.74
N LEU A 658 26.86 -5.76 35.11
CA LEU A 658 27.84 -5.59 34.07
C LEU A 658 27.32 -6.24 32.77
N THR A 659 27.45 -5.59 31.63
CA THR A 659 27.00 -6.10 30.34
C THR A 659 28.16 -6.13 29.35
N PRO A 660 28.92 -7.24 29.28
CA PRO A 660 29.89 -7.45 28.20
C PRO A 660 29.19 -7.91 26.92
N SER A 661 29.69 -7.43 25.78
CA SER A 661 29.28 -7.92 24.47
C SER A 661 30.36 -7.71 23.41
N VAL A 662 30.17 -8.38 22.30
CA VAL A 662 30.99 -8.20 21.08
C VAL A 662 30.08 -8.15 19.87
N ASN A 663 30.31 -7.17 19.02
CA ASN A 663 29.73 -7.09 17.69
C ASN A 663 30.82 -7.31 16.63
N TYR A 664 30.51 -8.14 15.65
CA TYR A 664 31.33 -8.33 14.45
C TYR A 664 30.56 -7.91 13.24
N ARG A 665 31.13 -7.04 12.42
CA ARG A 665 30.50 -6.55 11.18
C ARG A 665 31.47 -6.70 10.00
N TYR A 666 30.96 -7.26 8.91
CA TYR A 666 31.66 -7.31 7.64
C TYR A 666 30.92 -6.49 6.59
N ILE A 667 31.62 -5.53 6.01
CA ILE A 667 31.12 -4.67 4.95
C ILE A 667 31.98 -4.96 3.71
N ASP A 668 31.30 -5.22 2.58
CA ASP A 668 31.98 -5.56 1.32
C ASP A 668 32.54 -4.31 0.60
N GLY A 669 33.24 -4.52 -0.52
CA GLY A 669 33.84 -3.45 -1.29
C GLY A 669 32.87 -2.46 -1.95
N VAL A 670 31.58 -2.79 -1.99
CA VAL A 670 30.50 -1.93 -2.50
C VAL A 670 29.82 -1.15 -1.37
N GLY A 671 30.20 -1.37 -0.11
CA GLY A 671 29.63 -0.72 1.07
C GLY A 671 28.40 -1.43 1.66
N LEU A 672 28.06 -2.64 1.21
CA LEU A 672 26.96 -3.42 1.77
C LEU A 672 27.41 -4.23 2.99
N THR A 673 26.62 -4.16 4.06
CA THR A 673 26.82 -5.02 5.24
C THR A 673 26.42 -6.44 4.87
N ARG A 674 27.41 -7.34 4.78
CA ARG A 674 27.23 -8.76 4.46
C ARG A 674 26.99 -9.62 5.70
N LEU A 675 27.51 -9.21 6.84
CA LEU A 675 27.35 -9.89 8.10
C LEU A 675 27.40 -8.89 9.23
N ASP A 676 26.45 -8.98 10.13
CA ASP A 676 26.41 -8.26 11.40
C ASP A 676 26.00 -9.27 12.49
N ALA A 677 26.93 -9.61 13.39
CA ALA A 677 26.72 -10.59 14.42
C ALA A 677 27.07 -10.00 15.77
N SER A 678 26.17 -10.17 16.73
CA SER A 678 26.33 -9.67 18.10
C SER A 678 26.08 -10.79 19.11
N ILE A 679 26.85 -10.79 20.15
CA ILE A 679 26.67 -11.64 21.31
C ILE A 679 26.90 -10.84 22.59
N GLY A 680 26.05 -11.01 23.58
CA GLY A 680 26.16 -10.30 24.84
C GLY A 680 25.37 -10.99 25.97
N GLN A 681 25.72 -10.61 27.19
CA GLN A 681 25.09 -11.16 28.39
C GLN A 681 25.11 -10.09 29.47
N ARG A 682 24.09 -10.07 30.33
CA ARG A 682 24.09 -9.24 31.54
C ARG A 682 24.48 -10.11 32.74
N ILE A 683 25.43 -9.64 33.53
CA ILE A 683 25.94 -10.29 34.74
C ILE A 683 25.50 -9.42 35.93
N TYR A 684 24.59 -9.94 36.74
CA TYR A 684 24.11 -9.28 37.95
C TYR A 684 25.09 -9.55 39.10
N LEU A 685 25.56 -8.47 39.70
CA LEU A 685 26.47 -8.53 40.86
C LEU A 685 25.70 -8.57 42.19
N GLU A 686 24.45 -8.07 42.15
CA GLU A 686 23.52 -8.12 43.28
C GLU A 686 22.13 -8.52 42.78
N ASP A 687 21.27 -9.02 43.65
CA ASP A 687 19.90 -9.35 43.34
C ASP A 687 19.12 -8.06 43.06
N SER A 688 18.34 -8.05 41.93
CA SER A 688 17.41 -6.96 41.65
C SER A 688 16.10 -7.26 42.36
N ARG A 689 15.69 -6.37 43.26
CA ARG A 689 14.56 -6.59 44.16
C ARG A 689 13.28 -5.88 43.76
N VAL A 690 13.38 -4.88 42.88
CA VAL A 690 12.21 -4.16 42.37
C VAL A 690 11.48 -5.05 41.37
N VAL A 691 10.20 -5.29 41.61
CA VAL A 691 9.30 -6.12 40.79
C VAL A 691 8.06 -5.32 40.38
N LEU A 692 7.36 -5.73 39.34
CA LEU A 692 6.11 -5.08 38.91
C LEU A 692 4.96 -5.44 39.85
N ASP A 693 4.81 -6.72 40.18
CA ASP A 693 3.74 -7.27 41.00
C ASP A 693 4.32 -8.10 42.14
N ALA A 694 3.63 -8.14 43.28
CA ALA A 694 4.07 -8.81 44.47
C ALA A 694 4.35 -10.33 44.28
N ASN A 695 3.70 -10.94 43.28
CA ASN A 695 3.87 -12.36 42.95
C ASN A 695 5.06 -12.65 42.04
N GLN A 696 5.67 -11.61 41.46
CA GLN A 696 6.83 -11.77 40.59
C GLN A 696 8.08 -12.09 41.38
N GLN A 697 8.85 -13.06 40.93
CA GLN A 697 10.13 -13.38 41.55
C GLN A 697 11.18 -12.30 41.19
N PRO A 698 11.95 -11.81 42.15
CA PRO A 698 13.11 -10.97 41.93
C PRO A 698 14.12 -11.62 40.97
N ILE A 699 14.88 -10.80 40.26
CA ILE A 699 16.01 -11.29 39.46
C ILE A 699 17.17 -11.56 40.42
N ASN A 700 17.49 -12.82 40.63
CA ASN A 700 18.61 -13.22 41.50
C ASN A 700 19.97 -12.87 40.87
N SER A 701 20.96 -12.62 41.71
CA SER A 701 22.36 -12.45 41.31
C SER A 701 22.83 -13.61 40.44
N GLY A 702 23.54 -13.28 39.36
CA GLY A 702 23.99 -14.29 38.43
C GLY A 702 24.06 -13.76 36.99
N ARG A 703 23.73 -14.60 36.05
CA ARG A 703 23.82 -14.26 34.63
C ARG A 703 22.45 -14.31 34.00
N SER A 704 22.15 -13.31 33.21
CA SER A 704 21.03 -13.37 32.26
C SER A 704 21.24 -14.48 31.22
N ALA A 705 20.23 -14.77 30.45
CA ALA A 705 20.45 -15.52 29.21
C ALA A 705 21.49 -14.81 28.33
N THR A 706 22.29 -15.58 27.60
CA THR A 706 23.20 -15.08 26.60
C THR A 706 22.39 -14.74 25.34
N VAL A 707 22.40 -13.49 24.92
CA VAL A 707 21.66 -13.01 23.76
C VAL A 707 22.57 -12.97 22.56
N MET A 708 22.08 -13.52 21.45
CA MET A 708 22.76 -13.55 20.16
C MET A 708 21.88 -12.93 19.10
N GLN A 709 22.49 -12.17 18.21
CA GLN A 709 21.84 -11.60 17.04
C GLN A 709 22.74 -11.76 15.82
N LEU A 710 22.19 -12.19 14.71
CA LEU A 710 22.88 -12.33 13.44
C LEU A 710 21.99 -11.79 12.32
N SER A 711 22.51 -10.83 11.56
CA SER A 711 21.91 -10.39 10.30
C SER A 711 22.93 -10.57 9.19
N SER A 712 22.58 -11.22 8.13
CA SER A 712 23.48 -11.52 7.03
C SER A 712 22.78 -11.45 5.67
N GLN A 713 23.48 -10.87 4.72
CA GLN A 713 23.15 -10.93 3.30
C GLN A 713 24.33 -11.55 2.52
N PRO A 714 24.50 -12.89 2.59
CA PRO A 714 25.65 -13.55 1.95
C PRO A 714 25.65 -13.40 0.42
N ARG A 715 24.47 -13.25 -0.18
CA ARG A 715 24.24 -12.96 -1.60
C ARG A 715 23.23 -11.85 -1.75
N GLN A 716 23.17 -11.22 -2.93
CA GLN A 716 22.23 -10.13 -3.22
C GLN A 716 20.75 -10.57 -3.09
N ASP A 717 20.50 -11.83 -3.32
CA ASP A 717 19.16 -12.44 -3.38
C ASP A 717 18.81 -13.27 -2.13
N PHE A 718 19.69 -13.30 -1.10
CA PHE A 718 19.48 -14.14 0.09
C PHE A 718 19.80 -13.41 1.38
N TRP A 719 18.87 -13.39 2.32
CA TRP A 719 18.95 -12.75 3.65
C TRP A 719 18.71 -13.77 4.74
N VAL A 720 19.41 -13.60 5.82
CA VAL A 720 19.29 -14.41 7.06
C VAL A 720 19.29 -13.46 8.23
N ASP A 721 18.21 -13.51 9.04
CA ASP A 721 18.10 -12.79 10.30
C ASP A 721 17.78 -13.80 11.40
N LEU A 722 18.66 -13.87 12.40
CA LEU A 722 18.51 -14.77 13.53
C LEU A 722 18.73 -13.99 14.81
N ASP A 723 17.86 -14.15 15.77
CA ASP A 723 18.04 -13.64 17.12
C ASP A 723 17.54 -14.66 18.15
N GLY A 724 18.16 -14.67 19.33
CA GLY A 724 17.76 -15.60 20.36
C GLY A 724 18.55 -15.42 21.65
N ALA A 725 18.07 -16.09 22.68
CA ALA A 725 18.71 -16.09 23.97
C ALA A 725 18.77 -17.51 24.54
N VAL A 726 19.93 -17.85 25.09
CA VAL A 726 20.23 -19.13 25.72
C VAL A 726 20.44 -18.91 27.23
N ASN A 727 19.67 -19.57 28.06
CA ASN A 727 19.81 -19.53 29.50
C ASN A 727 21.11 -20.17 29.96
N SER A 728 21.52 -19.96 31.23
CA SER A 728 22.74 -20.51 31.81
C SER A 728 22.73 -22.04 31.91
N ASP A 729 21.58 -22.68 31.95
CA ASP A 729 21.38 -24.13 31.91
C ASP A 729 21.40 -24.71 30.46
N GLY A 730 21.63 -23.88 29.44
CA GLY A 730 21.64 -24.29 28.06
C GLY A 730 20.24 -24.38 27.42
N SER A 731 19.18 -24.12 28.16
CA SER A 731 17.84 -24.06 27.58
C SER A 731 17.61 -22.79 26.74
N LEU A 732 16.83 -22.91 25.70
CA LEU A 732 16.46 -21.74 24.86
C LEU A 732 15.38 -20.90 25.57
N ASN A 733 15.67 -19.64 25.81
CA ASN A 733 14.71 -18.68 26.37
C ASN A 733 13.73 -18.22 25.28
N TYR A 734 14.27 -17.68 24.18
CA TYR A 734 13.53 -17.38 22.98
C TYR A 734 14.44 -17.56 21.77
N TYR A 735 13.84 -17.74 20.63
CA TYR A 735 14.51 -17.60 19.34
C TYR A 735 13.52 -17.10 18.28
N ASN A 736 14.07 -16.36 17.35
CA ASN A 736 13.40 -15.91 16.15
C ASN A 736 14.38 -16.02 14.99
N GLY A 737 13.94 -16.58 13.89
CA GLY A 737 14.78 -16.75 12.72
C GLY A 737 13.99 -16.54 11.46
N GLN A 738 14.60 -15.89 10.50
CA GLN A 738 13.99 -15.59 9.21
C GLN A 738 15.02 -15.76 8.10
N PHE A 739 14.62 -16.51 7.09
CA PHE A 739 15.34 -16.70 5.85
C PHE A 739 14.49 -16.16 4.71
N ARG A 740 15.07 -15.32 3.88
CA ARG A 740 14.41 -14.78 2.68
C ARG A 740 15.29 -15.04 1.47
N TYR A 741 14.70 -15.62 0.43
CA TYR A 741 15.34 -15.87 -0.84
C TYR A 741 14.50 -15.27 -1.98
N GLN A 742 15.09 -14.34 -2.70
CA GLN A 742 14.44 -13.61 -3.79
C GLN A 742 15.29 -13.69 -5.06
N PRO A 743 15.26 -14.83 -5.77
CA PRO A 743 16.12 -15.06 -6.94
C PRO A 743 15.79 -14.17 -8.12
N THR A 744 14.56 -13.68 -8.20
CA THR A 744 14.06 -12.80 -9.27
C THR A 744 13.13 -11.73 -8.70
N ASN A 745 12.81 -10.72 -9.48
CA ASN A 745 11.84 -9.70 -9.09
C ASN A 745 10.40 -10.22 -8.96
N THR A 746 10.16 -11.47 -9.41
CA THR A 746 8.83 -12.11 -9.40
C THR A 746 8.76 -13.35 -8.52
N SER A 747 9.87 -13.74 -7.87
CA SER A 747 9.92 -14.93 -7.03
C SER A 747 10.44 -14.58 -5.64
N LEU A 748 9.74 -15.04 -4.61
CA LEU A 748 10.07 -14.78 -3.21
C LEU A 748 9.75 -16.02 -2.38
N TYR A 749 10.71 -16.44 -1.56
CA TYR A 749 10.57 -17.55 -0.63
C TYR A 749 11.01 -17.10 0.75
N ASN A 750 10.17 -17.26 1.74
CA ASN A 750 10.50 -16.98 3.13
C ASN A 750 10.27 -18.23 3.98
N LEU A 751 11.16 -18.43 4.94
CA LEU A 751 11.01 -19.40 6.00
C LEU A 751 11.32 -18.69 7.33
N GLY A 752 10.38 -18.70 8.24
CA GLY A 752 10.53 -18.11 9.57
C GLY A 752 10.24 -19.14 10.66
N PHE A 753 10.86 -18.97 11.78
CA PHE A 753 10.54 -19.73 13.00
C PHE A 753 10.66 -18.80 14.20
N VAL A 754 9.74 -18.95 15.13
CA VAL A 754 9.69 -18.15 16.33
C VAL A 754 9.34 -19.03 17.52
N LYS A 755 10.02 -18.81 18.63
CA LYS A 755 9.63 -19.32 19.94
C LYS A 755 9.76 -18.19 20.95
N ARG A 756 8.67 -17.92 21.66
CA ARG A 756 8.66 -17.02 22.81
C ARG A 756 7.88 -17.68 23.92
N ARG A 757 8.28 -17.42 25.17
CA ARG A 757 7.53 -17.87 26.34
C ARG A 757 6.43 -16.87 26.69
N ALA A 758 5.38 -17.36 27.32
CA ALA A 758 4.40 -16.52 27.96
C ALA A 758 5.09 -15.55 28.92
N ASN A 759 4.64 -14.34 28.96
CA ASN A 759 5.05 -13.41 29.99
C ASN A 759 3.83 -13.04 30.84
N GLU A 760 4.10 -12.43 31.99
CA GLU A 760 3.09 -12.04 32.97
C GLU A 760 2.09 -10.97 32.44
N PHE A 761 2.27 -10.50 31.20
CA PHE A 761 1.49 -9.44 30.57
C PHE A 761 0.51 -9.94 29.51
N GLY A 762 0.10 -11.20 29.61
CA GLY A 762 -0.89 -11.79 28.70
C GLY A 762 -0.33 -12.20 27.33
N GLN A 763 0.98 -12.10 27.08
CA GLN A 763 1.57 -12.78 25.94
C GLN A 763 1.59 -14.28 26.23
N LYS A 764 0.91 -15.05 25.39
CA LYS A 764 0.88 -16.50 25.48
C LYS A 764 2.16 -17.10 24.88
N ASP A 765 2.52 -18.29 25.31
CA ASP A 765 3.55 -19.08 24.64
C ASP A 765 3.24 -19.19 23.16
N LEU A 766 4.25 -19.01 22.36
CA LEU A 766 4.16 -19.18 20.93
C LEU A 766 5.40 -19.92 20.43
N SER A 767 5.17 -21.05 19.80
CA SER A 767 6.19 -21.72 18.99
C SER A 767 5.59 -21.96 17.61
N ALA A 768 6.08 -21.23 16.62
CA ALA A 768 5.50 -21.27 15.29
C ALA A 768 6.57 -21.32 14.21
N ILE A 769 6.23 -21.98 13.11
CA ILE A 769 6.97 -21.97 11.86
C ILE A 769 6.12 -21.25 10.81
N THR A 770 6.69 -20.29 10.11
CA THR A 770 6.05 -19.59 9.02
C THR A 770 6.78 -19.91 7.72
N ALA A 771 6.04 -20.18 6.66
CA ALA A 771 6.60 -20.33 5.34
C ALA A 771 5.76 -19.56 4.33
N SER A 772 6.41 -18.87 3.41
CA SER A 772 5.72 -18.24 2.29
C SER A 772 6.47 -18.41 0.99
N ALA A 773 5.74 -18.57 -0.08
CA ALA A 773 6.29 -18.71 -1.41
C ALA A 773 5.43 -17.98 -2.43
N ILE A 774 6.08 -17.24 -3.30
CA ILE A 774 5.49 -16.57 -4.45
C ILE A 774 6.40 -16.87 -5.63
N PHE A 775 5.85 -17.42 -6.68
CA PHE A 775 6.64 -17.74 -7.87
C PHE A 775 5.77 -17.90 -9.11
N PRO A 776 6.28 -17.57 -10.30
CA PRO A 776 5.60 -17.83 -11.55
C PRO A 776 5.60 -19.34 -11.85
N ILE A 777 4.46 -19.86 -12.27
CA ILE A 777 4.30 -21.26 -12.67
C ILE A 777 4.57 -21.39 -14.17
N ARG A 778 3.71 -20.82 -14.99
CA ARG A 778 3.81 -20.84 -16.45
C ARG A 778 2.76 -19.93 -17.08
N ASN A 779 3.12 -19.27 -18.20
CA ASN A 779 2.18 -18.55 -19.08
C ASN A 779 1.24 -17.58 -18.33
N GLY A 780 1.79 -16.70 -17.50
CA GLY A 780 1.02 -15.71 -16.74
C GLY A 780 0.39 -16.23 -15.45
N TRP A 781 0.51 -17.52 -15.13
CA TRP A 781 0.10 -18.05 -13.84
C TRP A 781 1.21 -17.93 -12.81
N SER A 782 0.85 -17.48 -11.64
CA SER A 782 1.75 -17.42 -10.47
C SER A 782 1.07 -18.08 -9.28
N PHE A 783 1.87 -18.78 -8.48
CA PHE A 783 1.46 -19.28 -7.19
C PHE A 783 1.80 -18.25 -6.12
N LEU A 784 0.96 -18.14 -5.11
CA LEU A 784 1.23 -17.44 -3.87
C LEU A 784 0.67 -18.24 -2.69
N GLY A 785 1.42 -18.26 -1.61
CA GLY A 785 1.00 -18.94 -0.41
C GLY A 785 1.79 -18.51 0.80
N THR A 786 1.13 -18.55 1.95
CA THR A 786 1.74 -18.36 3.26
C THR A 786 1.06 -19.27 4.26
N VAL A 787 1.85 -19.88 5.12
CA VAL A 787 1.35 -20.76 6.18
C VAL A 787 2.05 -20.44 7.49
N GLN A 788 1.32 -20.51 8.58
CA GLN A 788 1.83 -20.47 9.94
C GLN A 788 1.39 -21.75 10.67
N TYR A 789 2.37 -22.53 11.09
CA TYR A 789 2.15 -23.73 11.88
C TYR A 789 2.50 -23.46 13.34
N ASP A 790 1.54 -23.68 14.23
CA ASP A 790 1.70 -23.56 15.68
C ASP A 790 2.17 -24.91 16.21
N ASN A 791 3.41 -24.97 16.68
CA ASN A 791 4.01 -26.21 17.21
C ASN A 791 3.41 -26.60 18.56
N ASP A 792 3.05 -25.61 19.39
CA ASP A 792 2.53 -25.87 20.73
C ASP A 792 1.14 -26.53 20.68
N ARG A 793 0.35 -26.13 19.67
CA ARG A 793 -1.01 -26.63 19.45
C ARG A 793 -1.11 -27.63 18.31
N SER A 794 0.03 -27.95 17.67
CA SER A 794 0.15 -28.93 16.56
C SER A 794 -0.86 -28.70 15.45
N ARG A 795 -1.06 -27.44 15.00
CA ARG A 795 -2.03 -27.08 13.96
C ARG A 795 -1.55 -25.91 13.10
N PHE A 796 -2.12 -25.80 11.90
CA PHE A 796 -1.99 -24.58 11.12
C PHE A 796 -2.86 -23.48 11.72
N SER A 797 -2.24 -22.44 12.27
CA SER A 797 -2.95 -21.29 12.84
C SER A 797 -3.45 -20.33 11.77
N ASP A 798 -2.74 -20.18 10.66
CA ASP A 798 -3.16 -19.45 9.46
C ASP A 798 -2.54 -20.11 8.22
N ALA A 799 -3.33 -20.32 7.20
CA ALA A 799 -2.88 -20.86 5.92
C ALA A 799 -3.64 -20.15 4.80
N LEU A 800 -2.92 -19.52 3.89
CA LEU A 800 -3.44 -18.90 2.69
C LEU A 800 -2.70 -19.46 1.49
N ALA A 801 -3.45 -19.91 0.50
CA ALA A 801 -2.87 -20.35 -0.77
C ALA A 801 -3.77 -19.96 -1.93
N GLY A 802 -3.16 -19.56 -3.03
CA GLY A 802 -3.89 -19.14 -4.21
C GLY A 802 -3.04 -19.14 -5.47
N VAL A 803 -3.73 -18.91 -6.56
CA VAL A 803 -3.13 -18.72 -7.87
C VAL A 803 -3.61 -17.41 -8.45
N THR A 804 -2.70 -16.72 -9.08
CA THR A 804 -3.01 -15.51 -9.85
C THR A 804 -2.70 -15.78 -11.31
N TYR A 805 -3.55 -15.32 -12.17
CA TYR A 805 -3.34 -15.30 -13.62
C TYR A 805 -3.26 -13.86 -14.11
N GLU A 806 -2.23 -13.55 -14.82
CA GLU A 806 -2.08 -12.27 -15.49
C GLU A 806 -2.04 -12.45 -17.00
N SER A 807 -2.94 -11.71 -17.63
CA SER A 807 -2.95 -11.51 -19.09
C SER A 807 -2.64 -10.04 -19.38
N CYS A 808 -2.40 -9.72 -20.62
CA CYS A 808 -2.19 -8.34 -21.04
C CYS A 808 -3.40 -7.42 -20.72
N CYS A 809 -4.61 -7.96 -20.66
CA CYS A 809 -5.82 -7.16 -20.53
C CYS A 809 -6.68 -7.50 -19.29
N TYR A 810 -6.36 -8.53 -18.53
CA TYR A 810 -7.06 -8.84 -17.28
C TYR A 810 -6.19 -9.62 -16.30
N GLY A 811 -6.54 -9.54 -15.05
CA GLY A 811 -6.00 -10.38 -13.98
C GLY A 811 -7.11 -11.16 -13.28
N LEU A 812 -6.83 -12.38 -12.87
CA LEU A 812 -7.69 -13.23 -12.08
C LEU A 812 -6.90 -13.76 -10.89
N SER A 813 -7.42 -13.59 -9.69
CA SER A 813 -6.86 -14.18 -8.47
C SER A 813 -7.89 -15.06 -7.81
N ILE A 814 -7.53 -16.30 -7.51
CA ILE A 814 -8.37 -17.24 -6.75
C ILE A 814 -7.53 -17.74 -5.59
N TYR A 815 -8.02 -17.54 -4.37
CA TYR A 815 -7.30 -17.93 -3.17
C TYR A 815 -8.24 -18.44 -2.08
N GLY A 816 -7.70 -19.36 -1.29
CA GLY A 816 -8.33 -19.89 -0.09
C GLY A 816 -7.54 -19.53 1.15
N ARG A 817 -8.24 -19.27 2.25
CA ARG A 817 -7.66 -19.06 3.57
C ARG A 817 -8.35 -19.94 4.60
N SER A 818 -7.56 -20.49 5.53
CA SER A 818 -8.04 -21.20 6.72
C SER A 818 -7.28 -20.68 7.93
N TYR A 819 -7.95 -20.13 8.93
CA TYR A 819 -7.31 -19.47 10.04
C TYR A 819 -8.11 -19.58 11.33
N TYR A 820 -7.41 -19.45 12.45
CA TYR A 820 -8.00 -19.31 13.77
C TYR A 820 -7.89 -17.86 14.20
N ASN A 821 -8.97 -17.29 14.69
CA ASN A 821 -8.99 -15.91 15.15
C ASN A 821 -8.27 -15.73 16.49
N GLU A 822 -8.21 -16.77 17.28
CA GLU A 822 -7.54 -16.81 18.57
C GLU A 822 -6.58 -18.02 18.68
N LEU A 823 -5.40 -17.80 19.30
CA LEU A 823 -4.40 -18.85 19.44
C LEU A 823 -4.90 -20.05 20.26
N ASP A 824 -5.71 -19.80 21.29
CA ASP A 824 -6.22 -20.84 22.18
C ASP A 824 -7.59 -21.38 21.82
N SER A 825 -8.20 -20.88 20.74
CA SER A 825 -9.50 -21.38 20.29
C SER A 825 -9.45 -22.89 20.05
N THR A 826 -10.38 -23.61 20.63
CA THR A 826 -10.63 -25.04 20.38
C THR A 826 -11.60 -25.25 19.24
N ASP A 827 -12.16 -24.18 18.69
CA ASP A 827 -13.14 -24.18 17.63
C ASP A 827 -12.54 -24.61 16.29
N LYS A 828 -13.42 -24.81 15.31
CA LYS A 828 -12.98 -25.08 13.96
C LYS A 828 -12.43 -23.80 13.31
N PRO A 829 -11.43 -23.93 12.44
CA PRO A 829 -10.90 -22.77 11.75
C PRO A 829 -11.95 -22.15 10.82
N THR A 830 -11.96 -20.83 10.74
CA THR A 830 -12.70 -20.12 9.69
C THR A 830 -12.05 -20.39 8.33
N ARG A 831 -12.86 -20.77 7.35
CA ARG A 831 -12.39 -21.04 5.98
C ARG A 831 -13.10 -20.11 5.02
N ALA A 832 -12.33 -19.51 4.13
CA ALA A 832 -12.85 -18.62 3.10
C ALA A 832 -12.20 -18.92 1.75
N ILE A 833 -12.99 -18.82 0.68
CA ILE A 833 -12.52 -18.89 -0.71
C ILE A 833 -12.95 -17.58 -1.38
N MET A 834 -12.04 -16.94 -2.06
CA MET A 834 -12.25 -15.66 -2.70
C MET A 834 -11.76 -15.64 -4.12
N ALA A 835 -12.45 -14.90 -4.97
CA ALA A 835 -12.05 -14.64 -6.34
C ALA A 835 -12.07 -13.13 -6.58
N GLU A 836 -11.01 -12.63 -7.19
CA GLU A 836 -10.85 -11.23 -7.58
C GLU A 836 -10.55 -11.15 -9.07
N ILE A 837 -11.24 -10.28 -9.78
CA ILE A 837 -11.01 -10.02 -11.20
C ILE A 837 -10.59 -8.56 -11.34
N SER A 838 -9.54 -8.32 -12.09
CA SER A 838 -9.12 -6.98 -12.50
C SER A 838 -9.15 -6.87 -14.01
N LEU A 839 -9.69 -5.79 -14.54
CA LEU A 839 -9.71 -5.48 -15.97
C LEU A 839 -8.74 -4.33 -16.21
N ASN A 840 -7.72 -4.54 -17.03
CA ASN A 840 -6.74 -3.51 -17.35
C ASN A 840 -7.43 -2.33 -18.08
N GLY A 841 -7.09 -1.12 -17.66
CA GLY A 841 -7.72 0.10 -18.16
C GLY A 841 -9.00 0.51 -17.41
N ILE A 842 -9.62 -0.39 -16.62
CA ILE A 842 -10.84 -0.10 -15.86
C ILE A 842 -10.58 -0.20 -14.34
N SER A 843 -9.72 -1.12 -13.89
CA SER A 843 -9.44 -1.33 -12.48
C SER A 843 -7.95 -1.34 -12.14
N ASN A 844 -7.62 -0.94 -10.90
CA ASN A 844 -6.26 -0.98 -10.40
C ASN A 844 -5.95 -2.33 -9.73
N ARG A 845 -4.91 -3.03 -10.17
CA ARG A 845 -4.48 -4.33 -9.63
C ARG A 845 -3.96 -4.26 -8.19
N ARG A 846 -3.29 -3.17 -7.82
CA ARG A 846 -2.64 -3.03 -6.50
C ARG A 846 -3.60 -2.72 -5.35
N SER A 847 -4.85 -2.44 -5.64
CA SER A 847 -5.87 -2.16 -4.62
C SER A 847 -6.70 -3.38 -4.23
N GLY A 848 -6.34 -4.56 -4.72
CA GLY A 848 -7.03 -5.81 -4.38
C GLY A 848 -6.78 -6.24 -2.93
N ARG A 849 -7.76 -6.91 -2.34
CA ARG A 849 -7.68 -7.47 -0.99
C ARG A 849 -6.53 -8.47 -0.82
N LEU A 850 -6.32 -9.32 -1.83
CA LEU A 850 -5.23 -10.29 -1.82
C LEU A 850 -3.86 -9.61 -1.67
N SER A 851 -3.65 -8.48 -2.38
CA SER A 851 -2.41 -7.71 -2.27
C SER A 851 -2.21 -7.17 -0.85
N GLY A 852 -3.26 -6.68 -0.20
CA GLY A 852 -3.23 -6.24 1.20
C GLY A 852 -2.87 -7.40 2.14
N LEU A 853 -3.56 -8.54 2.02
CA LEU A 853 -3.31 -9.73 2.82
C LEU A 853 -1.87 -10.25 2.68
N MET A 854 -1.32 -10.22 1.46
CA MET A 854 0.05 -10.67 1.20
C MET A 854 1.08 -9.66 1.70
N SER A 855 0.82 -8.37 1.53
CA SER A 855 1.67 -7.29 2.06
C SER A 855 1.88 -7.39 3.57
N ASP A 856 0.81 -7.72 4.30
CA ASP A 856 0.84 -7.81 5.77
C ASP A 856 1.52 -9.09 6.28
N ARG A 857 1.51 -10.17 5.49
CA ARG A 857 1.94 -11.51 5.93
C ARG A 857 3.24 -11.98 5.31
N VAL A 858 3.63 -11.43 4.19
CA VAL A 858 4.79 -11.90 3.44
C VAL A 858 5.86 -10.82 3.39
N LEU A 859 6.92 -11.01 4.14
CA LEU A 859 8.04 -10.09 4.15
C LEU A 859 8.64 -9.95 2.75
N GLY A 860 8.81 -8.71 2.28
CA GLY A 860 9.36 -8.41 0.96
C GLY A 860 8.34 -8.45 -0.18
N TYR A 861 7.06 -8.73 0.07
CA TYR A 861 6.02 -8.73 -0.96
C TYR A 861 5.97 -7.41 -1.75
N ASN A 862 6.02 -6.29 -1.04
CA ASN A 862 5.97 -4.96 -1.66
C ASN A 862 7.20 -4.62 -2.54
N GLN A 863 8.27 -5.41 -2.44
CA GLN A 863 9.48 -5.26 -3.25
C GLN A 863 9.40 -6.06 -4.56
N LEU A 864 8.43 -6.98 -4.68
CA LEU A 864 8.18 -7.68 -5.91
C LEU A 864 7.65 -6.70 -6.96
N GLN A 865 8.28 -6.67 -8.11
CA GLN A 865 7.76 -5.91 -9.25
C GLN A 865 6.56 -6.67 -9.83
N SER A 866 5.41 -6.05 -9.75
CA SER A 866 4.10 -6.39 -10.35
C SER A 866 3.86 -7.85 -10.75
N PHE A 867 2.98 -8.48 -10.00
CA PHE A 867 2.10 -9.52 -10.52
C PHE A 867 0.88 -8.87 -11.12
#